data_e1ac2d514fb5ef23ce531926bf0dffe4
#
_entry.id   e1ac2d514fb5ef23ce531926bf0dffe4
#
_cell.length_a   1.000
_cell.length_b   1.000
_cell.length_c   1.000
_cell.angle_alpha   90.00
_cell.angle_beta   90.00
_cell.angle_gamma   90.00
#
_symmetry.space_group_name_H-M   'P 1'
#
loop_
_entity.id
_entity.type
_entity.pdbx_description
1 polymer ?
#
loop_
_entity_poly.entity_id
_entity_poly.type
_entity_poly.pdbx_seq_one_letter_code
_entity_poly.pdbx_strand_id
1 'polypeptide(L)'
;LKQFAGEQPGIDTLPPFASLARRFAGSETNADDQSQIFMAKASKKAAKHVYLFGNSKADGNGSMKPLLGGKGANLAEMTRIGLPVPPGFTITTEVCTYYYANKRTYPKTLQGQIEAGVANMEAILGKKFGDLQKPLLVAVRSGARDSMPGMMDTILNLGLNDQTVLALERASGNPRFAWDCYRRFIQMYGDVVMGVQKSPEEDHEPFEIVIESLKEQLFPGQQHVEDTRIDVDGLKELVKRFKALVKERTGKEFPFNPWDQLKGAVGAVFGSWMNDRAIVYRRKYGIPSEWGTAVNVQAMVFGNTGTNSGSGVAFTRDPATGEKVFYGEFLMNAQGEDVVAGVRTPEPVANLKAEQPKAFAELEQVRRTLEGHFKDMQDFEFTIEDGKLFMLQTRNGKRTGLAAVRIAVEMVKEKLITWETAVNRVPAEQLDQVLAPVFDRAAVKAAKVIAKGLPAGPGAATGRIYFNADRAVLAAHNKEKVLLVRVETSPEDLRGMIAAEGILTARGGVSSHAALVARQMGKVCVCGASALNVDYAAKTLSVSGQTFKEGDFLSIDGTLGEVYAGEIKTAASEIVQVLVEKSLAPKESRTYQNFAQLMAWCAKATRMTVRTNADSPSQAANAVAFGATGIGLCRTEHMFFEGNRIDAMREMILAENTADRKKALAKLLPYQRDDFAGIFRALKGLPATIRFLDPPLHEFLPHESSAINHLSEKIGISAEKISKRVSELHEFNPMLGHRGCRLGIAYPEISEMQARAVFEAAADVQKSGVKVKPEIMIPLVGFPKELQLQLEVVHRVAAEVAREKKTKFSYLVGTMIEIPRAALVADDIAKDAQFFSFGTNDLTQTALGMSRDDSGSFLPKYQELEIVKKNPFASIDQIGVGKLIRMAVELGRKTRPDIKLGICGEHGGDPESVKFCHHAGLSYVSCSPFRVPVARLAAAQAALDGAKAKKK
;
A
#
# COMPACT_ATOMS: atom_id res chain seq x y z
N LEU A 1 -2.00 22.74 -48.86
CA LEU A 1 -0.80 23.06 -49.64
C LEU A 1 -0.88 24.43 -50.27
N LYS A 2 -0.07 25.35 -49.79
CA LYS A 2 0.18 26.69 -50.36
C LYS A 2 -1.04 27.55 -50.61
N GLN A 3 -1.30 28.47 -49.70
CA GLN A 3 -1.61 29.90 -49.91
C GLN A 3 -2.28 30.42 -48.61
N PHE A 4 -1.52 31.18 -47.87
CA PHE A 4 -1.81 32.48 -47.28
C PHE A 4 -0.69 32.84 -46.34
N ALA A 5 0.32 33.51 -46.94
CA ALA A 5 1.25 34.36 -46.22
C ALA A 5 0.61 35.75 -46.16
N GLY A 6 0.53 36.32 -45.00
CA GLY A 6 -0.01 37.66 -44.76
C GLY A 6 0.45 38.15 -43.38
N GLU A 7 1.53 38.90 -43.42
CA GLU A 7 1.97 40.01 -42.54
C GLU A 7 1.69 39.97 -41.02
N GLN A 8 2.77 39.90 -40.27
CA GLN A 8 2.85 40.31 -38.86
C GLN A 8 2.98 41.85 -38.76
N PRO A 9 2.32 42.49 -37.78
CA PRO A 9 2.79 43.77 -37.26
C PRO A 9 3.47 43.60 -35.90
N GLY A 10 4.51 44.39 -35.70
CA GLY A 10 5.53 44.51 -34.71
C GLY A 10 5.18 44.35 -33.24
N ILE A 11 6.12 43.73 -32.56
CA ILE A 11 6.22 43.69 -31.08
C ILE A 11 6.96 44.95 -30.65
N ASP A 12 6.26 45.90 -30.03
CA ASP A 12 6.87 46.97 -29.23
C ASP A 12 6.47 46.84 -27.77
N THR A 13 7.48 46.52 -26.96
CA THR A 13 7.75 46.93 -25.56
C THR A 13 6.57 47.18 -24.62
N LEU A 14 6.39 46.22 -23.66
CA LEU A 14 5.78 46.51 -22.40
C LEU A 14 6.85 46.71 -21.31
N PRO A 15 6.70 47.72 -20.42
CA PRO A 15 7.70 48.06 -19.39
C PRO A 15 7.59 47.12 -18.17
N PRO A 16 8.68 47.10 -17.33
CA PRO A 16 8.80 46.12 -16.23
C PRO A 16 7.85 46.40 -15.07
N PHE A 17 7.31 45.30 -14.52
CA PHE A 17 6.49 45.27 -13.29
C PHE A 17 7.30 45.75 -12.06
N ALA A 18 7.26 47.05 -11.77
CA ALA A 18 7.80 47.64 -10.54
C ALA A 18 7.00 48.86 -10.09
N SER A 19 5.68 48.76 -9.94
CA SER A 19 4.91 49.87 -9.36
C SER A 19 3.52 49.48 -8.79
N LEU A 20 3.41 48.38 -8.05
CA LEU A 20 2.17 48.06 -7.29
C LEU A 20 2.42 47.70 -5.80
N ALA A 21 3.55 48.13 -5.25
CA ALA A 21 3.86 47.94 -3.84
C ALA A 21 3.94 49.27 -3.05
N ARG A 22 3.13 50.26 -3.42
CA ARG A 22 3.01 51.54 -2.64
C ARG A 22 1.59 52.04 -2.65
N ARG A 23 0.69 51.39 -1.92
CA ARG A 23 -0.59 51.98 -1.43
C ARG A 23 -1.21 51.07 -0.38
N PHE A 24 -0.56 50.87 0.74
CA PHE A 24 -1.17 50.52 2.06
C PHE A 24 -0.04 50.68 3.12
N ALA A 25 0.33 51.93 3.34
CA ALA A 25 1.07 52.32 4.51
C ALA A 25 0.34 53.55 5.11
N GLY A 26 -0.26 53.35 6.24
CA GLY A 26 -0.95 54.42 6.93
C GLY A 26 -1.72 53.93 8.15
N SER A 27 -0.99 53.55 9.21
CA SER A 27 -1.33 53.85 10.61
C SER A 27 -0.27 53.19 11.53
N GLU A 28 0.79 53.95 11.79
CA GLU A 28 1.74 53.64 12.85
C GLU A 28 1.05 53.93 14.19
N THR A 29 1.02 52.94 15.09
CA THR A 29 0.96 53.18 16.51
C THR A 29 2.05 52.36 17.19
N ASN A 30 2.93 53.08 17.86
CA ASN A 30 4.07 52.73 18.69
C ASN A 30 4.00 51.35 19.38
N ALA A 31 4.93 50.47 19.02
CA ALA A 31 5.34 49.29 19.77
C ALA A 31 6.87 49.06 19.64
N ASP A 32 7.65 50.12 19.62
CA ASP A 32 9.12 50.06 19.67
C ASP A 32 9.56 50.60 21.03
N ASP A 33 9.48 49.77 22.09
CA ASP A 33 10.31 49.99 23.31
C ASP A 33 10.37 48.80 24.29
N GLN A 34 10.08 47.56 23.89
CA GLN A 34 10.29 46.40 24.78
C GLN A 34 11.03 45.19 24.16
N SER A 35 11.56 45.29 22.95
CA SER A 35 12.28 44.18 22.30
C SER A 35 13.83 44.26 22.38
N GLN A 36 14.40 45.30 23.09
CA GLN A 36 15.87 45.42 23.18
C GLN A 36 16.50 44.96 24.50
N ILE A 37 15.77 44.37 25.45
CA ILE A 37 16.34 43.92 26.76
C ILE A 37 16.44 42.38 26.89
N PHE A 38 16.06 41.59 25.92
CA PHE A 38 16.20 40.11 25.96
C PHE A 38 17.11 39.52 24.87
N MET A 39 18.08 40.26 24.36
CA MET A 39 19.23 39.65 23.71
C MET A 39 20.39 39.44 24.68
N ALA A 40 20.13 38.65 25.74
CA ALA A 40 21.18 38.04 26.53
C ALA A 40 21.83 36.96 25.65
N LYS A 41 23.15 37.08 25.46
CA LYS A 41 24.08 36.16 24.81
C LYS A 41 23.70 34.69 25.00
N ALA A 42 22.77 34.15 24.18
CA ALA A 42 22.74 32.73 23.89
C ALA A 42 23.94 32.47 22.99
N SER A 43 25.00 31.88 23.50
CA SER A 43 26.06 31.28 22.69
C SER A 43 25.35 30.39 21.68
N LYS A 44 25.48 30.65 20.37
CA LYS A 44 25.01 29.74 19.31
C LYS A 44 25.75 28.44 19.53
N LYS A 45 25.19 27.51 20.30
CA LYS A 45 25.66 26.12 20.32
C LYS A 45 25.68 25.66 18.86
N ALA A 46 26.83 25.23 18.38
CA ALA A 46 26.94 24.66 17.05
C ALA A 46 25.86 23.59 16.84
N ALA A 47 25.19 23.60 15.71
CA ALA A 47 24.12 22.64 15.43
C ALA A 47 24.66 21.21 15.60
N LYS A 48 23.94 20.39 16.35
CA LYS A 48 24.31 18.99 16.61
C LYS A 48 23.80 18.12 15.46
N HIS A 49 24.74 17.58 14.69
CA HIS A 49 24.46 16.72 13.54
C HIS A 49 24.74 15.24 13.81
N VAL A 50 25.50 14.93 14.87
CA VAL A 50 25.92 13.56 15.22
C VAL A 50 25.44 13.21 16.62
N TYR A 51 24.77 12.05 16.73
CA TYR A 51 24.17 11.53 17.97
C TYR A 51 24.80 10.18 18.32
N LEU A 52 25.47 10.11 19.47
CA LEU A 52 26.22 8.94 19.93
C LEU A 52 25.30 7.89 20.58
N PHE A 53 25.69 6.61 20.49
CA PHE A 53 25.09 5.51 21.24
C PHE A 53 26.16 4.42 21.54
N GLY A 54 26.00 3.75 22.65
CA GLY A 54 26.90 2.67 23.12
C GLY A 54 27.10 2.70 24.63
N ASN A 55 27.57 1.61 25.19
CA ASN A 55 27.83 1.46 26.61
C ASN A 55 26.66 1.93 27.51
N SER A 56 25.43 1.48 27.18
CA SER A 56 24.18 1.81 27.87
C SER A 56 23.84 3.30 27.91
N LYS A 57 24.49 4.14 27.09
CA LYS A 57 24.22 5.58 26.96
C LYS A 57 23.93 5.96 25.52
N ALA A 58 22.96 6.84 25.31
CA ALA A 58 22.66 7.39 23.98
C ALA A 58 22.20 8.84 24.07
N ASP A 59 22.61 9.65 23.10
CA ASP A 59 22.18 11.05 22.95
C ASP A 59 20.74 11.18 22.46
N GLY A 60 20.24 10.15 21.76
CA GLY A 60 18.92 10.07 21.19
C GLY A 60 17.99 9.12 21.93
N ASN A 61 16.75 8.99 21.41
CA ASN A 61 15.76 8.03 21.88
C ASN A 61 14.77 7.64 20.76
N GLY A 62 13.87 6.70 21.03
CA GLY A 62 12.90 6.16 20.07
C GLY A 62 11.88 7.15 19.51
N SER A 63 11.67 8.32 20.16
CA SER A 63 10.76 9.37 19.68
C SER A 63 11.39 10.28 18.60
N MET A 64 12.72 10.23 18.45
CA MET A 64 13.47 11.10 17.54
C MET A 64 13.59 10.57 16.12
N LYS A 65 12.66 9.72 15.67
CA LYS A 65 12.65 9.17 14.29
C LYS A 65 12.70 10.25 13.19
N PRO A 66 12.04 11.41 13.31
CA PRO A 66 12.19 12.46 12.30
C PRO A 66 13.63 12.92 12.08
N LEU A 67 14.45 12.94 13.12
CA LEU A 67 15.82 13.44 13.11
C LEU A 67 16.86 12.33 12.90
N LEU A 68 16.70 11.21 13.59
CA LEU A 68 17.68 10.09 13.59
C LEU A 68 17.33 8.98 12.60
N GLY A 69 16.20 9.11 11.92
CA GLY A 69 15.61 8.02 11.16
C GLY A 69 15.12 6.88 12.07
N GLY A 70 14.45 5.89 11.48
CA GLY A 70 13.93 4.74 12.24
C GLY A 70 15.04 3.90 12.88
N LYS A 71 16.11 3.62 12.13
CA LYS A 71 17.23 2.80 12.60
C LYS A 71 18.01 3.49 13.72
N GLY A 72 18.42 4.75 13.52
CA GLY A 72 19.21 5.49 14.53
C GLY A 72 18.43 5.71 15.82
N ALA A 73 17.14 6.06 15.74
CA ALA A 73 16.29 6.21 16.91
C ALA A 73 16.14 4.90 17.70
N ASN A 74 15.99 3.76 17.00
CA ASN A 74 15.85 2.46 17.64
C ASN A 74 17.18 1.95 18.20
N LEU A 75 18.33 2.20 17.56
CA LEU A 75 19.66 1.90 18.12
C LEU A 75 19.88 2.66 19.43
N ALA A 76 19.56 3.94 19.45
CA ALA A 76 19.64 4.75 20.67
C ALA A 76 18.69 4.21 21.77
N GLU A 77 17.45 3.83 21.43
CA GLU A 77 16.47 3.29 22.36
C GLU A 77 16.90 1.93 22.92
N MET A 78 17.34 0.99 22.07
CA MET A 78 17.86 -0.32 22.51
C MET A 78 19.05 -0.15 23.48
N THR A 79 19.96 0.77 23.17
CA THR A 79 21.07 1.09 24.07
C THR A 79 20.59 1.59 25.43
N ARG A 80 19.58 2.48 25.46
CA ARG A 80 19.02 3.05 26.70
C ARG A 80 18.30 2.02 27.57
N ILE A 81 17.66 1.02 26.97
CA ILE A 81 16.98 -0.06 27.71
C ILE A 81 17.94 -1.20 28.08
N GLY A 82 19.25 -1.02 27.87
CA GLY A 82 20.29 -1.92 28.34
C GLY A 82 20.58 -3.13 27.46
N LEU A 83 20.09 -3.14 26.20
CA LEU A 83 20.43 -4.22 25.27
C LEU A 83 21.87 -4.09 24.74
N PRO A 84 22.55 -5.20 24.42
CA PRO A 84 23.93 -5.21 23.98
C PRO A 84 24.07 -4.70 22.54
N VAL A 85 24.04 -3.39 22.37
CA VAL A 85 24.19 -2.72 21.06
C VAL A 85 25.65 -2.34 20.86
N PRO A 86 26.30 -2.72 19.72
CA PRO A 86 27.63 -2.22 19.38
C PRO A 86 27.64 -0.69 19.33
N PRO A 87 28.67 0.00 19.85
CA PRO A 87 28.71 1.45 19.88
C PRO A 87 28.75 2.04 18.47
N GLY A 88 28.24 3.26 18.35
CA GLY A 88 28.19 3.97 17.10
C GLY A 88 27.64 5.38 17.24
N PHE A 89 27.35 5.97 16.09
CA PHE A 89 26.68 7.27 16.01
C PHE A 89 25.77 7.37 14.81
N THR A 90 24.80 8.28 14.89
CA THR A 90 23.87 8.60 13.82
C THR A 90 24.08 10.02 13.31
N ILE A 91 24.30 10.19 12.00
CA ILE A 91 24.28 11.47 11.32
C ILE A 91 22.82 11.76 10.92
N THR A 92 22.31 12.94 11.25
CA THR A 92 20.88 13.27 11.16
C THR A 92 20.34 13.36 9.72
N THR A 93 19.02 13.20 9.57
CA THR A 93 18.30 13.41 8.31
C THR A 93 18.46 14.85 7.78
N GLU A 94 18.66 15.83 8.68
CA GLU A 94 18.87 17.22 8.31
C GLU A 94 20.16 17.41 7.51
N VAL A 95 21.19 16.59 7.75
CA VAL A 95 22.41 16.62 6.95
C VAL A 95 22.16 16.14 5.53
N CYS A 96 21.27 15.14 5.35
CA CYS A 96 20.85 14.68 4.01
C CYS A 96 20.13 15.80 3.24
N THR A 97 19.17 16.47 3.87
CA THR A 97 18.45 17.59 3.22
C THR A 97 19.38 18.75 2.94
N TYR A 98 20.32 19.07 3.85
CA TYR A 98 21.38 20.06 3.60
C TYR A 98 22.25 19.68 2.40
N TYR A 99 22.70 18.43 2.33
CA TYR A 99 23.54 17.89 1.26
C TYR A 99 22.90 18.08 -0.13
N TYR A 100 21.61 17.78 -0.28
CA TYR A 100 20.90 18.01 -1.55
C TYR A 100 20.65 19.50 -1.84
N ALA A 101 20.32 20.29 -0.83
CA ALA A 101 20.08 21.73 -0.99
C ALA A 101 21.36 22.53 -1.33
N ASN A 102 22.55 22.00 -0.95
CA ASN A 102 23.83 22.69 -1.08
C ASN A 102 24.81 21.97 -2.05
N LYS A 103 24.33 21.54 -3.21
CA LYS A 103 25.17 20.94 -4.27
C LYS A 103 26.07 19.80 -3.78
N ARG A 104 25.52 18.91 -2.96
CA ARG A 104 26.21 17.74 -2.36
C ARG A 104 27.39 18.09 -1.46
N THR A 105 27.33 19.24 -0.76
CA THR A 105 28.32 19.63 0.27
C THR A 105 27.79 19.37 1.69
N TYR A 106 28.66 19.36 2.65
CA TYR A 106 28.35 19.09 4.05
C TYR A 106 28.40 20.36 4.92
N PRO A 107 27.65 20.40 6.04
CA PRO A 107 27.84 21.44 7.06
C PRO A 107 29.27 21.47 7.56
N LYS A 108 29.88 22.65 7.70
CA LYS A 108 31.30 22.85 8.10
C LYS A 108 31.65 22.16 9.42
N THR A 109 30.69 22.05 10.32
CA THR A 109 30.87 21.43 11.66
C THR A 109 30.74 19.91 11.66
N LEU A 110 30.33 19.29 10.57
CA LEU A 110 30.03 17.86 10.53
C LEU A 110 31.27 17.00 10.72
N GLN A 111 32.38 17.33 10.02
CA GLN A 111 33.60 16.54 10.06
C GLN A 111 34.13 16.35 11.49
N GLY A 112 34.28 17.42 12.26
CA GLY A 112 34.73 17.33 13.65
C GLY A 112 33.77 16.57 14.56
N GLN A 113 32.46 16.56 14.26
CA GLN A 113 31.49 15.74 15.00
C GLN A 113 31.61 14.26 14.65
N ILE A 114 31.90 13.91 13.40
CA ILE A 114 32.18 12.54 12.97
C ILE A 114 33.47 12.02 13.65
N GLU A 115 34.53 12.81 13.64
CA GLU A 115 35.80 12.46 14.31
C GLU A 115 35.61 12.22 15.80
N ALA A 116 34.82 13.08 16.50
CA ALA A 116 34.46 12.87 17.89
C ALA A 116 33.61 11.60 18.08
N GLY A 117 32.75 11.26 17.13
CA GLY A 117 31.97 10.03 17.12
C GLY A 117 32.83 8.79 17.03
N VAL A 118 33.82 8.77 16.12
CA VAL A 118 34.80 7.69 15.98
C VAL A 118 35.65 7.57 17.24
N ALA A 119 36.17 8.68 17.76
CA ALA A 119 36.96 8.67 19.00
C ALA A 119 36.18 8.13 20.21
N ASN A 120 34.87 8.39 20.30
CA ASN A 120 34.03 7.79 21.33
C ASN A 120 33.93 6.23 21.18
N MET A 121 33.79 5.75 19.94
CA MET A 121 33.79 4.29 19.68
C MET A 121 35.11 3.64 20.03
N GLU A 122 36.22 4.28 19.67
CA GLU A 122 37.59 3.85 20.01
C GLU A 122 37.77 3.73 21.51
N ALA A 123 37.33 4.74 22.27
CA ALA A 123 37.40 4.76 23.72
C ALA A 123 36.60 3.62 24.39
N ILE A 124 35.41 3.28 23.83
CA ILE A 124 34.55 2.21 24.36
C ILE A 124 35.16 0.83 24.07
N LEU A 125 35.71 0.65 22.86
CA LEU A 125 36.14 -0.68 22.38
C LEU A 125 37.61 -0.99 22.58
N GLY A 126 38.45 0.02 22.86
CA GLY A 126 39.92 -0.15 22.92
C GLY A 126 40.56 -0.53 21.58
N LYS A 127 39.87 -0.21 20.47
CA LYS A 127 40.31 -0.36 19.08
C LYS A 127 40.46 1.03 18.46
N LYS A 128 41.29 1.17 17.40
CA LYS A 128 41.45 2.45 16.69
C LYS A 128 41.13 2.31 15.21
N PHE A 129 40.54 3.33 14.64
CA PHE A 129 40.17 3.40 13.24
C PHE A 129 41.44 3.56 12.38
N GLY A 130 41.71 2.58 11.52
CA GLY A 130 42.94 2.52 10.70
C GLY A 130 44.19 2.01 11.42
N ASP A 131 44.05 1.50 12.64
CA ASP A 131 45.18 0.99 13.40
C ASP A 131 45.76 -0.32 12.84
N LEU A 132 47.09 -0.47 12.92
CA LEU A 132 47.80 -1.62 12.39
C LEU A 132 47.98 -2.77 13.40
N GLN A 133 47.42 -2.63 14.58
CA GLN A 133 47.45 -3.67 15.64
C GLN A 133 46.04 -4.13 16.00
N LYS A 134 45.13 -3.21 16.31
CA LYS A 134 43.73 -3.46 16.70
C LYS A 134 42.77 -2.58 15.91
N PRO A 135 42.55 -2.87 14.62
CA PRO A 135 41.74 -2.03 13.77
C PRO A 135 40.28 -2.02 14.24
N LEU A 136 39.71 -0.83 14.33
CA LEU A 136 38.27 -0.62 14.42
C LEU A 136 37.67 -0.66 13.01
N LEU A 137 36.75 -1.58 12.76
CA LEU A 137 35.99 -1.63 11.54
C LEU A 137 34.57 -1.16 11.83
N VAL A 138 33.95 -0.51 10.84
CA VAL A 138 32.60 0.04 11.00
C VAL A 138 31.68 -0.34 9.86
N ALA A 139 30.39 -0.42 10.16
CA ALA A 139 29.31 -0.46 9.18
C ALA A 139 28.73 0.94 8.98
N VAL A 140 28.46 1.33 7.73
CA VAL A 140 27.78 2.57 7.38
C VAL A 140 26.44 2.21 6.75
N ARG A 141 25.35 2.51 7.46
CA ARG A 141 23.99 2.02 7.16
C ARG A 141 23.01 3.17 7.01
N SER A 142 22.14 3.08 6.03
CA SER A 142 21.03 4.05 5.88
C SER A 142 20.02 3.97 7.03
N GLY A 143 19.34 5.08 7.29
CA GLY A 143 18.34 5.20 8.36
C GLY A 143 17.18 6.13 7.97
N ALA A 144 16.34 5.74 7.01
CA ALA A 144 15.13 6.48 6.68
C ALA A 144 14.15 6.49 7.88
N ARG A 145 13.24 7.48 7.94
CA ARG A 145 12.20 7.57 8.99
C ARG A 145 11.31 6.33 8.99
N ASP A 146 10.87 5.91 7.79
CA ASP A 146 10.14 4.68 7.58
C ASP A 146 11.04 3.58 7.03
N SER A 147 10.77 2.34 7.42
CA SER A 147 11.55 1.19 6.98
C SER A 147 11.33 0.95 5.49
N MET A 148 12.40 0.94 4.73
CA MET A 148 12.45 0.68 3.29
C MET A 148 13.39 -0.51 3.02
N PRO A 149 12.93 -1.77 3.24
CA PRO A 149 13.79 -2.95 3.16
C PRO A 149 14.41 -3.13 1.78
N GLY A 150 15.75 -3.26 1.70
CA GLY A 150 16.49 -3.46 0.46
C GLY A 150 16.59 -2.24 -0.47
N MET A 151 15.90 -1.12 -0.16
CA MET A 151 15.85 0.03 -1.08
C MET A 151 17.04 0.97 -0.97
N MET A 152 17.82 0.90 0.09
CA MET A 152 18.91 1.82 0.37
C MET A 152 20.19 1.07 0.74
N ASP A 153 21.31 1.69 0.43
CA ASP A 153 22.61 1.05 0.49
C ASP A 153 23.18 0.94 1.92
N THR A 154 24.06 -0.04 2.08
CA THR A 154 24.82 -0.33 3.29
C THR A 154 26.25 -0.68 2.89
N ILE A 155 27.24 -0.26 3.68
CA ILE A 155 28.64 -0.63 3.50
C ILE A 155 29.14 -1.25 4.80
N LEU A 156 29.64 -2.48 4.73
CA LEU A 156 30.19 -3.22 5.86
C LEU A 156 31.73 -3.30 5.78
N ASN A 157 32.36 -3.66 6.88
CA ASN A 157 33.79 -3.90 6.97
C ASN A 157 34.67 -2.68 6.61
N LEU A 158 34.12 -1.47 6.70
CA LEU A 158 34.82 -0.24 6.34
C LEU A 158 35.97 0.03 7.31
N GLY A 159 37.11 0.40 6.78
CA GLY A 159 38.40 0.57 7.49
C GLY A 159 39.47 -0.45 7.07
N LEU A 160 39.09 -1.43 6.25
CA LEU A 160 40.02 -2.39 5.68
C LEU A 160 40.84 -1.80 4.53
N ASN A 161 42.10 -2.12 4.50
CA ASN A 161 43.05 -1.89 3.42
C ASN A 161 44.13 -2.97 3.46
N ASP A 162 45.16 -2.91 2.60
CA ASP A 162 46.19 -3.91 2.52
C ASP A 162 47.04 -4.08 3.81
N GLN A 163 47.03 -3.09 4.68
CA GLN A 163 47.76 -3.13 5.98
C GLN A 163 46.83 -3.56 7.12
N THR A 164 45.61 -3.00 7.17
CA THR A 164 44.69 -3.31 8.26
C THR A 164 44.08 -4.71 8.15
N VAL A 165 44.01 -5.33 6.94
CA VAL A 165 43.64 -6.73 6.80
C VAL A 165 44.64 -7.67 7.48
N LEU A 166 45.95 -7.38 7.39
CA LEU A 166 46.98 -8.14 8.09
C LEU A 166 46.92 -7.96 9.62
N ALA A 167 46.47 -6.78 10.07
CA ALA A 167 46.22 -6.55 11.49
C ALA A 167 44.98 -7.35 11.96
N LEU A 168 43.94 -7.41 11.17
CA LEU A 168 42.73 -8.21 11.46
C LEU A 168 43.05 -9.71 11.46
N GLU A 169 43.89 -10.18 10.53
CA GLU A 169 44.36 -11.56 10.46
C GLU A 169 45.11 -11.95 11.75
N ARG A 170 46.05 -11.12 12.19
CA ARG A 170 46.78 -11.35 13.46
C ARG A 170 45.86 -11.29 14.67
N ALA A 171 44.97 -10.33 14.73
CA ALA A 171 44.08 -10.13 15.88
C ALA A 171 43.03 -11.22 16.03
N SER A 172 42.54 -11.78 14.93
CA SER A 172 41.54 -12.85 14.92
C SER A 172 42.13 -14.26 14.98
N GLY A 173 43.39 -14.41 14.59
CA GLY A 173 44.02 -15.74 14.40
C GLY A 173 43.39 -16.55 13.26
N ASN A 174 42.54 -15.91 12.44
CA ASN A 174 41.78 -16.53 11.33
C ASN A 174 42.07 -15.79 10.01
N PRO A 175 43.07 -16.21 9.24
CA PRO A 175 43.38 -15.55 7.95
C PRO A 175 42.21 -15.55 6.98
N ARG A 176 41.47 -16.66 6.88
CA ARG A 176 40.36 -16.77 5.96
C ARG A 176 39.28 -15.73 6.26
N PHE A 177 38.90 -15.58 7.52
CA PHE A 177 37.97 -14.56 7.98
C PHE A 177 38.42 -13.15 7.58
N ALA A 178 39.67 -12.78 7.84
CA ALA A 178 40.18 -11.45 7.56
C ALA A 178 40.14 -11.12 6.06
N TRP A 179 40.58 -12.06 5.21
CA TRP A 179 40.57 -11.85 3.75
C TRP A 179 39.20 -11.94 3.14
N ASP A 180 38.27 -12.73 3.67
CA ASP A 180 36.86 -12.71 3.25
C ASP A 180 36.17 -11.37 3.60
N CYS A 181 36.43 -10.82 4.79
CA CYS A 181 35.93 -9.48 5.14
C CYS A 181 36.48 -8.41 4.19
N TYR A 182 37.75 -8.51 3.77
CA TYR A 182 38.31 -7.52 2.85
C TYR A 182 37.74 -7.67 1.42
N ARG A 183 37.62 -8.90 0.93
CA ARG A 183 36.99 -9.18 -0.34
C ARG A 183 35.56 -8.61 -0.38
N ARG A 184 34.73 -8.88 0.62
CA ARG A 184 33.35 -8.36 0.75
C ARG A 184 33.32 -6.83 0.81
N PHE A 185 34.26 -6.23 1.53
CA PHE A 185 34.34 -4.77 1.60
C PHE A 185 34.64 -4.15 0.24
N ILE A 186 35.59 -4.68 -0.52
CA ILE A 186 35.92 -4.16 -1.85
C ILE A 186 34.73 -4.30 -2.80
N GLN A 187 34.05 -5.45 -2.79
CA GLN A 187 32.86 -5.70 -3.59
C GLN A 187 31.78 -4.66 -3.28
N MET A 188 31.39 -4.55 -2.02
CA MET A 188 30.32 -3.66 -1.58
C MET A 188 30.66 -2.17 -1.78
N TYR A 189 31.90 -1.77 -1.49
CA TYR A 189 32.35 -0.39 -1.67
C TYR A 189 32.52 -0.05 -3.17
N GLY A 190 33.00 -0.99 -3.95
CA GLY A 190 33.15 -0.86 -5.40
C GLY A 190 31.81 -0.65 -6.09
N ASP A 191 30.82 -1.45 -5.74
CA ASP A 191 29.46 -1.33 -6.26
C ASP A 191 28.79 -0.02 -5.78
N VAL A 192 28.63 0.13 -4.47
CA VAL A 192 27.80 1.20 -3.88
C VAL A 192 28.46 2.59 -3.95
N VAL A 193 29.77 2.69 -3.70
CA VAL A 193 30.46 3.99 -3.57
C VAL A 193 31.19 4.38 -4.83
N MET A 194 31.80 3.43 -5.52
CA MET A 194 32.61 3.71 -6.71
C MET A 194 31.84 3.52 -8.01
N GLY A 195 30.65 2.89 -7.97
CA GLY A 195 29.73 2.78 -9.09
C GLY A 195 30.16 1.74 -10.13
N VAL A 196 30.71 0.61 -9.69
CA VAL A 196 30.98 -0.55 -10.56
C VAL A 196 29.64 -1.20 -10.86
N GLN A 197 29.02 -0.85 -11.98
CA GLN A 197 27.69 -1.32 -12.38
C GLN A 197 27.79 -2.35 -13.50
N LYS A 198 26.78 -3.21 -13.56
CA LYS A 198 26.54 -4.15 -14.63
C LYS A 198 26.28 -3.41 -15.93
N SER A 199 26.90 -3.85 -17.03
CA SER A 199 26.59 -3.38 -18.36
C SER A 199 25.34 -4.09 -18.90
N PRO A 200 24.62 -3.51 -19.89
CA PRO A 200 23.44 -4.16 -20.48
C PRO A 200 23.72 -5.52 -21.15
N GLU A 201 24.98 -5.79 -21.46
CA GLU A 201 25.45 -7.00 -22.14
C GLU A 201 25.84 -8.13 -21.17
N GLU A 202 25.97 -7.81 -19.87
CA GLU A 202 26.35 -8.78 -18.82
C GLU A 202 25.09 -9.44 -18.22
N ASP A 203 25.10 -10.74 -18.03
CA ASP A 203 24.00 -11.48 -17.39
C ASP A 203 24.08 -11.43 -15.85
N HIS A 204 25.28 -11.30 -15.29
CA HIS A 204 25.55 -11.27 -13.85
C HIS A 204 26.28 -9.99 -13.41
N GLU A 205 26.28 -9.71 -12.12
CA GLU A 205 27.00 -8.59 -11.53
C GLU A 205 28.52 -8.74 -11.73
N PRO A 206 29.28 -7.67 -12.02
CA PRO A 206 30.70 -7.77 -12.38
C PRO A 206 31.57 -8.50 -11.35
N PHE A 207 31.32 -8.29 -10.06
CA PHE A 207 32.04 -8.98 -8.99
C PHE A 207 31.69 -10.47 -8.91
N GLU A 208 30.44 -10.84 -9.20
CA GLU A 208 29.99 -12.24 -9.27
C GLU A 208 30.67 -12.99 -10.41
N ILE A 209 30.79 -12.36 -11.58
CA ILE A 209 31.52 -12.93 -12.72
C ILE A 209 32.96 -13.29 -12.32
N VAL A 210 33.62 -12.41 -11.58
CA VAL A 210 35.00 -12.65 -11.12
C VAL A 210 35.05 -13.79 -10.09
N ILE A 211 34.08 -13.90 -9.18
CA ILE A 211 33.99 -14.98 -8.20
C ILE A 211 33.81 -16.33 -8.89
N GLU A 212 32.82 -16.41 -9.79
CA GLU A 212 32.51 -17.65 -10.50
C GLU A 212 33.68 -18.11 -11.40
N SER A 213 34.33 -17.14 -12.11
CA SER A 213 35.55 -17.44 -12.88
C SER A 213 36.68 -18.03 -12.01
N LEU A 214 36.87 -17.52 -10.78
CA LEU A 214 37.88 -18.09 -9.89
C LEU A 214 37.45 -19.48 -9.37
N LYS A 215 36.16 -19.68 -9.04
CA LYS A 215 35.65 -20.97 -8.61
C LYS A 215 35.83 -22.04 -9.70
N GLU A 216 35.56 -21.71 -10.95
CA GLU A 216 35.81 -22.63 -12.07
C GLU A 216 37.29 -23.05 -12.16
N GLN A 217 38.23 -22.13 -11.87
CA GLN A 217 39.67 -22.43 -11.87
C GLN A 217 40.08 -23.30 -10.65
N LEU A 218 39.49 -23.03 -9.47
CA LEU A 218 39.85 -23.76 -8.24
C LEU A 218 39.12 -25.11 -8.12
N PHE A 219 37.93 -25.26 -8.69
CA PHE A 219 37.05 -26.43 -8.57
C PHE A 219 36.50 -26.88 -9.93
N PRO A 220 37.37 -27.24 -10.87
CA PRO A 220 36.95 -27.55 -12.22
C PRO A 220 35.90 -28.68 -12.25
N GLY A 221 34.79 -28.43 -13.00
CA GLY A 221 33.71 -29.40 -13.17
C GLY A 221 32.72 -29.53 -12.01
N GLN A 222 32.87 -28.77 -10.93
CA GLN A 222 31.93 -28.73 -9.82
C GLN A 222 30.91 -27.60 -10.06
N GLN A 223 29.62 -27.93 -10.06
CA GLN A 223 28.53 -26.93 -10.12
C GLN A 223 28.16 -26.44 -8.70
N HIS A 224 27.80 -25.17 -8.57
CA HIS A 224 27.32 -24.56 -7.31
C HIS A 224 28.28 -24.68 -6.12
N VAL A 225 29.53 -24.28 -6.30
CA VAL A 225 30.51 -24.20 -5.20
C VAL A 225 30.21 -23.02 -4.30
N GLU A 226 30.05 -23.26 -3.00
CA GLU A 226 29.88 -22.18 -2.02
C GLU A 226 31.15 -21.32 -1.86
N ASP A 227 31.03 -20.02 -1.63
CA ASP A 227 32.13 -19.08 -1.37
C ASP A 227 32.96 -19.53 -0.14
N THR A 228 32.34 -20.22 0.81
CA THR A 228 32.96 -20.73 2.02
C THR A 228 34.08 -21.74 1.72
N ARG A 229 34.11 -22.35 0.55
CA ARG A 229 35.13 -23.30 0.12
C ARG A 229 36.42 -22.66 -0.43
N ILE A 230 36.37 -21.35 -0.76
CA ILE A 230 37.51 -20.60 -1.24
C ILE A 230 38.51 -20.44 -0.07
N ASP A 231 39.71 -20.86 -0.27
CA ASP A 231 40.78 -20.79 0.72
C ASP A 231 41.40 -19.38 0.82
N VAL A 232 42.40 -19.22 1.69
CA VAL A 232 43.02 -17.90 1.94
C VAL A 232 43.71 -17.35 0.69
N ASP A 233 44.35 -18.19 -0.09
CA ASP A 233 45.09 -17.76 -1.30
C ASP A 233 44.10 -17.39 -2.42
N GLY A 234 43.02 -18.13 -2.58
CA GLY A 234 41.92 -17.78 -3.46
C GLY A 234 41.25 -16.43 -3.07
N LEU A 235 41.04 -16.16 -1.78
CA LEU A 235 40.52 -14.88 -1.31
C LEU A 235 41.49 -13.72 -1.55
N LYS A 236 42.82 -13.92 -1.38
CA LYS A 236 43.84 -12.93 -1.76
C LYS A 236 43.82 -12.62 -3.26
N GLU A 237 43.65 -13.64 -4.08
CA GLU A 237 43.56 -13.45 -5.53
C GLU A 237 42.24 -12.71 -5.90
N LEU A 238 41.11 -13.00 -5.23
CA LEU A 238 39.89 -12.21 -5.42
C LEU A 238 40.08 -10.75 -5.08
N VAL A 239 40.71 -10.44 -3.94
CA VAL A 239 41.03 -9.05 -3.54
C VAL A 239 41.81 -8.33 -4.65
N LYS A 240 42.80 -8.99 -5.24
CA LYS A 240 43.61 -8.43 -6.32
C LYS A 240 42.76 -8.21 -7.58
N ARG A 241 41.97 -9.18 -8.00
CA ARG A 241 41.10 -9.09 -9.18
C ARG A 241 40.01 -8.02 -8.99
N PHE A 242 39.41 -7.91 -7.82
CA PHE A 242 38.39 -6.91 -7.49
C PHE A 242 38.94 -5.48 -7.57
N LYS A 243 40.16 -5.25 -7.05
CA LYS A 243 40.79 -3.93 -7.21
C LYS A 243 41.10 -3.60 -8.68
N ALA A 244 41.55 -4.61 -9.44
CA ALA A 244 41.77 -4.44 -10.88
C ALA A 244 40.46 -4.09 -11.61
N LEU A 245 39.37 -4.81 -11.30
CA LEU A 245 38.02 -4.54 -11.84
C LEU A 245 37.54 -3.12 -11.49
N VAL A 246 37.69 -2.71 -10.22
CA VAL A 246 37.34 -1.36 -9.79
C VAL A 246 38.09 -0.30 -10.60
N LYS A 247 39.42 -0.48 -10.77
CA LYS A 247 40.24 0.43 -11.55
C LYS A 247 39.83 0.46 -13.03
N GLU A 248 39.57 -0.71 -13.60
CA GLU A 248 39.11 -0.85 -14.99
C GLU A 248 37.78 -0.12 -15.24
N ARG A 249 36.77 -0.38 -14.40
CA ARG A 249 35.42 0.14 -14.58
C ARG A 249 35.27 1.61 -14.21
N THR A 250 36.05 2.10 -13.24
CA THR A 250 35.90 3.45 -12.69
C THR A 250 37.03 4.42 -13.05
N GLY A 251 38.15 3.91 -13.52
CA GLY A 251 39.39 4.69 -13.74
C GLY A 251 40.10 5.12 -12.45
N LYS A 252 39.64 4.64 -11.26
CA LYS A 252 40.16 5.07 -9.95
C LYS A 252 40.70 3.88 -9.16
N GLU A 253 41.76 4.14 -8.39
CA GLU A 253 42.24 3.15 -7.42
C GLU A 253 41.27 3.02 -6.24
N PHE A 254 41.20 1.82 -5.67
CA PHE A 254 40.44 1.59 -4.43
C PHE A 254 41.05 2.42 -3.28
N PRO A 255 40.25 3.18 -2.50
CA PRO A 255 40.78 4.10 -1.49
C PRO A 255 41.48 3.35 -0.34
N PHE A 256 42.71 3.74 -0.08
CA PHE A 256 43.55 3.15 0.98
C PHE A 256 43.26 3.76 2.36
N ASN A 257 42.96 5.08 2.41
CA ASN A 257 42.74 5.79 3.68
C ASN A 257 41.33 5.51 4.24
N PRO A 258 41.20 4.96 5.49
CA PRO A 258 39.89 4.70 6.10
C PRO A 258 38.97 5.93 6.22
N TRP A 259 39.52 7.12 6.42
CA TRP A 259 38.72 8.36 6.49
C TRP A 259 38.12 8.77 5.14
N ASP A 260 38.87 8.55 4.04
CA ASP A 260 38.32 8.76 2.70
C ASP A 260 37.22 7.72 2.38
N GLN A 261 37.43 6.47 2.81
CA GLN A 261 36.40 5.42 2.74
C GLN A 261 35.14 5.82 3.50
N LEU A 262 35.27 6.31 4.73
CA LEU A 262 34.12 6.72 5.54
C LEU A 262 33.36 7.91 4.92
N LYS A 263 34.08 8.90 4.42
CA LYS A 263 33.50 10.05 3.74
C LYS A 263 32.76 9.63 2.47
N GLY A 264 33.34 8.76 1.66
CA GLY A 264 32.71 8.17 0.47
C GLY A 264 31.44 7.42 0.79
N ALA A 265 31.50 6.52 1.81
CA ALA A 265 30.38 5.73 2.25
C ALA A 265 29.20 6.56 2.78
N VAL A 266 29.48 7.62 3.58
CA VAL A 266 28.42 8.55 4.04
C VAL A 266 27.75 9.24 2.86
N GLY A 267 28.54 9.68 1.85
CA GLY A 267 28.01 10.29 0.62
C GLY A 267 27.14 9.34 -0.20
N ALA A 268 27.59 8.10 -0.36
CA ALA A 268 26.84 7.07 -1.09
C ALA A 268 25.51 6.72 -0.40
N VAL A 269 25.50 6.59 0.92
CA VAL A 269 24.27 6.35 1.69
C VAL A 269 23.30 7.52 1.56
N PHE A 270 23.74 8.77 1.56
CA PHE A 270 22.85 9.89 1.23
C PHE A 270 22.36 9.83 -0.23
N GLY A 271 23.26 9.44 -1.17
CA GLY A 271 22.94 9.26 -2.58
C GLY A 271 21.82 8.21 -2.79
N SER A 272 21.84 7.15 -2.04
CA SER A 272 20.87 6.05 -2.16
C SER A 272 19.41 6.45 -1.88
N TRP A 273 19.17 7.58 -1.23
CA TRP A 273 17.84 8.16 -1.10
C TRP A 273 17.19 8.49 -2.44
N MET A 274 17.98 8.77 -3.46
CA MET A 274 17.51 9.12 -4.81
C MET A 274 17.72 8.01 -5.84
N ASN A 275 18.05 6.78 -5.43
CA ASN A 275 18.07 5.62 -6.31
C ASN A 275 16.65 5.31 -6.81
N ASP A 276 16.54 4.81 -8.04
CA ASP A 276 15.24 4.51 -8.68
C ASP A 276 14.35 3.59 -7.83
N ARG A 277 14.91 2.51 -7.28
CA ARG A 277 14.19 1.60 -6.39
C ARG A 277 13.64 2.30 -5.14
N ALA A 278 14.41 3.21 -4.54
CA ALA A 278 13.99 4.00 -3.39
C ALA A 278 12.88 5.01 -3.77
N ILE A 279 12.96 5.61 -4.96
CA ILE A 279 11.93 6.51 -5.48
C ILE A 279 10.62 5.75 -5.73
N VAL A 280 10.66 4.60 -6.41
CA VAL A 280 9.48 3.75 -6.65
C VAL A 280 8.82 3.31 -5.35
N TYR A 281 9.62 2.89 -4.37
CA TYR A 281 9.13 2.49 -3.05
C TYR A 281 8.45 3.66 -2.32
N ARG A 282 9.10 4.83 -2.27
CA ARG A 282 8.54 6.01 -1.62
C ARG A 282 7.23 6.44 -2.25
N ARG A 283 7.13 6.45 -3.58
CA ARG A 283 5.88 6.74 -4.31
C ARG A 283 4.76 5.79 -3.91
N LYS A 284 5.04 4.48 -3.90
CA LYS A 284 4.05 3.47 -3.54
C LYS A 284 3.49 3.65 -2.13
N TYR A 285 4.34 4.04 -1.17
CA TYR A 285 3.96 4.16 0.25
C TYR A 285 3.72 5.60 0.70
N GLY A 286 3.72 6.57 -0.22
CA GLY A 286 3.46 7.98 0.09
C GLY A 286 4.49 8.61 1.02
N ILE A 287 5.76 8.16 0.96
CA ILE A 287 6.86 8.69 1.77
C ILE A 287 7.40 9.98 1.11
N PRO A 288 7.34 11.14 1.79
CA PRO A 288 7.77 12.41 1.22
C PRO A 288 9.27 12.44 0.87
N SER A 289 9.61 12.94 -0.30
CA SER A 289 11.00 13.02 -0.79
C SER A 289 11.88 13.95 0.06
N GLU A 290 11.28 14.98 0.66
CA GLU A 290 11.95 15.97 1.51
C GLU A 290 12.38 15.45 2.88
N TRP A 291 11.97 14.24 3.26
CA TRP A 291 12.36 13.67 4.57
C TRP A 291 13.85 13.33 4.66
N GLY A 292 14.47 12.92 3.56
CA GLY A 292 15.84 12.45 3.54
C GLY A 292 16.06 11.16 4.36
N THR A 293 17.32 10.76 4.47
CA THR A 293 17.76 9.63 5.30
C THR A 293 18.81 10.06 6.30
N ALA A 294 18.86 9.37 7.45
CA ALA A 294 20.00 9.44 8.35
C ALA A 294 21.08 8.42 7.92
N VAL A 295 22.31 8.60 8.41
CA VAL A 295 23.40 7.65 8.26
C VAL A 295 23.82 7.14 9.64
N ASN A 296 23.85 5.82 9.82
CA ASN A 296 24.31 5.18 11.05
C ASN A 296 25.69 4.59 10.83
N VAL A 297 26.67 5.04 11.60
CA VAL A 297 28.02 4.47 11.65
C VAL A 297 28.12 3.68 12.93
N GLN A 298 28.34 2.36 12.81
CA GLN A 298 28.30 1.41 13.92
C GLN A 298 29.50 0.50 13.90
N ALA A 299 30.09 0.17 15.04
CA ALA A 299 31.17 -0.79 15.13
C ALA A 299 30.74 -2.15 14.60
N MET A 300 31.59 -2.78 13.80
CA MET A 300 31.37 -4.13 13.33
C MET A 300 31.48 -5.14 14.48
N VAL A 301 30.56 -6.11 14.41
CA VAL A 301 30.59 -7.38 15.12
C VAL A 301 30.46 -8.51 14.10
N PHE A 302 31.10 -9.63 14.32
CA PHE A 302 31.32 -10.62 13.27
C PHE A 302 30.68 -11.96 13.60
N GLY A 303 29.70 -12.37 12.78
CA GLY A 303 29.10 -13.70 12.87
C GLY A 303 29.87 -14.79 12.12
N ASN A 304 30.98 -14.45 11.47
CA ASN A 304 31.78 -15.35 10.62
C ASN A 304 33.21 -15.56 11.13
N THR A 305 33.44 -15.37 12.42
CA THR A 305 34.76 -15.62 13.03
C THR A 305 35.08 -17.13 13.24
N GLY A 306 34.04 -17.97 13.24
CA GLY A 306 34.17 -19.41 13.43
C GLY A 306 32.85 -20.07 13.89
N THR A 307 32.95 -21.30 14.36
CA THR A 307 31.80 -22.15 14.74
C THR A 307 31.00 -21.64 15.93
N ASN A 308 31.58 -20.77 16.78
CA ASN A 308 30.86 -20.14 17.91
C ASN A 308 30.23 -18.80 17.56
N SER A 309 30.21 -18.44 16.28
CA SER A 309 29.70 -17.15 15.80
C SER A 309 28.62 -17.37 14.75
N GLY A 310 27.69 -16.47 14.68
CA GLY A 310 26.59 -16.56 13.74
C GLY A 310 25.81 -15.26 13.68
N SER A 311 24.94 -15.13 12.69
CA SER A 311 24.03 -13.99 12.56
C SER A 311 22.60 -14.47 12.31
N GLY A 312 21.62 -13.66 12.70
CA GLY A 312 20.22 -14.02 12.48
C GLY A 312 19.27 -12.83 12.49
N VAL A 313 18.07 -13.13 12.05
CA VAL A 313 16.92 -12.21 12.09
C VAL A 313 15.78 -12.92 12.81
N ALA A 314 15.16 -12.25 13.75
CA ALA A 314 14.08 -12.85 14.51
C ALA A 314 12.91 -11.86 14.73
N PHE A 315 11.76 -12.43 15.03
CA PHE A 315 10.52 -11.71 15.28
C PHE A 315 9.96 -12.12 16.64
N THR A 316 9.37 -11.18 17.36
CA THR A 316 8.78 -11.49 18.66
C THR A 316 7.53 -12.35 18.55
N ARG A 317 6.89 -12.37 17.37
CA ARG A 317 5.75 -13.22 16.96
C ARG A 317 5.89 -13.58 15.50
N ASP A 318 5.21 -14.64 15.05
CA ASP A 318 5.15 -14.98 13.64
C ASP A 318 4.53 -13.84 12.80
N PRO A 319 5.26 -13.25 11.85
CA PRO A 319 4.77 -12.13 11.05
C PRO A 319 3.73 -12.51 10.00
N ALA A 320 3.58 -13.79 9.66
CA ALA A 320 2.62 -14.28 8.69
C ALA A 320 1.27 -14.60 9.37
N THR A 321 1.28 -15.31 10.49
CA THR A 321 0.08 -15.80 11.19
C THR A 321 -0.29 -15.01 12.43
N GLY A 322 0.64 -14.23 12.99
CA GLY A 322 0.49 -13.51 14.25
C GLY A 322 0.63 -14.36 15.50
N GLU A 323 1.05 -15.62 15.37
CA GLU A 323 1.21 -16.52 16.48
C GLU A 323 2.32 -16.07 17.43
N LYS A 324 2.07 -16.21 18.75
CA LYS A 324 3.05 -15.84 19.79
C LYS A 324 4.12 -16.91 19.96
N VAL A 325 4.87 -17.15 18.88
CA VAL A 325 6.04 -18.03 18.87
C VAL A 325 7.31 -17.22 18.66
N PHE A 326 8.45 -17.70 19.11
CA PHE A 326 9.72 -17.12 18.76
C PHE A 326 10.05 -17.55 17.33
N TYR A 327 9.91 -16.62 16.40
CA TYR A 327 10.02 -16.86 14.97
C TYR A 327 11.25 -16.18 14.42
N GLY A 328 11.99 -16.85 13.53
CA GLY A 328 13.19 -16.28 12.94
C GLY A 328 14.14 -17.32 12.41
N GLU A 329 15.25 -16.85 11.90
CA GLU A 329 16.25 -17.65 11.20
C GLU A 329 17.65 -17.20 11.59
N PHE A 330 18.61 -18.13 11.54
CA PHE A 330 20.02 -17.86 11.79
C PHE A 330 20.91 -18.70 10.89
N LEU A 331 22.13 -18.26 10.74
CA LEU A 331 23.21 -19.01 10.12
C LEU A 331 24.44 -18.94 11.02
N MET A 332 25.05 -20.11 11.32
CA MET A 332 26.36 -20.15 11.96
C MET A 332 27.46 -19.84 10.95
N ASN A 333 28.50 -19.22 11.43
CA ASN A 333 29.67 -18.79 10.66
C ASN A 333 29.26 -17.97 9.42
N ALA A 334 28.45 -16.92 9.65
CA ALA A 334 27.87 -16.09 8.59
C ALA A 334 27.73 -14.62 9.02
N GLN A 335 27.89 -13.70 8.08
CA GLN A 335 27.54 -12.30 8.30
C GLN A 335 26.02 -12.09 8.13
N GLY A 336 25.50 -10.97 8.64
CA GLY A 336 24.04 -10.68 8.58
C GLY A 336 23.47 -10.63 7.17
N GLU A 337 24.25 -10.22 6.18
CA GLU A 337 23.85 -10.21 4.77
C GLU A 337 23.61 -11.61 4.21
N ASP A 338 24.39 -12.62 4.64
CA ASP A 338 24.23 -14.00 4.20
C ASP A 338 22.87 -14.59 4.59
N VAL A 339 22.29 -14.11 5.71
CA VAL A 339 20.96 -14.53 6.19
C VAL A 339 19.84 -13.96 5.32
N VAL A 340 20.00 -12.72 4.85
CA VAL A 340 18.93 -12.00 4.12
C VAL A 340 19.07 -12.11 2.60
N ALA A 341 20.27 -12.30 2.07
CA ALA A 341 20.51 -12.44 0.63
C ALA A 341 19.96 -13.75 0.06
N GLY A 342 19.90 -14.83 0.87
CA GLY A 342 19.39 -16.12 0.42
C GLY A 342 20.41 -17.01 -0.24
N VAL A 343 21.69 -16.63 -0.23
CA VAL A 343 22.81 -17.42 -0.79
C VAL A 343 22.94 -18.77 -0.08
N ARG A 344 22.69 -18.79 1.23
CA ARG A 344 22.63 -20.00 2.07
C ARG A 344 21.20 -20.14 2.64
N THR A 345 20.71 -21.36 2.81
CA THR A 345 19.42 -21.61 3.48
C THR A 345 19.59 -21.48 4.99
N PRO A 346 18.98 -20.48 5.63
CA PRO A 346 19.10 -20.32 7.07
C PRO A 346 18.28 -21.36 7.84
N GLU A 347 18.69 -21.60 9.09
CA GLU A 347 17.99 -22.48 10.01
C GLU A 347 16.97 -21.73 10.86
N PRO A 348 15.87 -22.39 11.27
CA PRO A 348 14.93 -21.81 12.22
C PRO A 348 15.61 -21.47 13.55
N VAL A 349 15.33 -20.27 14.09
CA VAL A 349 15.94 -19.79 15.35
C VAL A 349 15.73 -20.75 16.54
N ALA A 350 14.71 -21.60 16.49
CA ALA A 350 14.47 -22.63 17.50
C ALA A 350 15.61 -23.64 17.60
N ASN A 351 16.33 -23.93 16.50
CA ASN A 351 17.46 -24.85 16.47
C ASN A 351 18.67 -24.29 17.21
N LEU A 352 18.80 -22.96 17.30
CA LEU A 352 19.87 -22.29 18.05
C LEU A 352 19.90 -22.72 19.53
N LYS A 353 18.76 -23.19 20.06
CA LYS A 353 18.74 -23.75 21.44
C LYS A 353 19.66 -24.94 21.64
N ALA A 354 19.82 -25.75 20.62
CA ALA A 354 20.72 -26.93 20.71
C ALA A 354 22.18 -26.53 20.48
N GLU A 355 22.45 -25.60 19.57
CA GLU A 355 23.80 -25.20 19.17
C GLU A 355 24.43 -24.19 20.13
N GLN A 356 23.65 -23.17 20.53
CA GLN A 356 24.08 -22.05 21.38
C GLN A 356 23.06 -21.77 22.50
N PRO A 357 22.88 -22.66 23.48
CA PRO A 357 21.81 -22.57 24.50
C PRO A 357 21.85 -21.27 25.32
N LYS A 358 23.04 -20.73 25.58
CA LYS A 358 23.22 -19.47 26.30
C LYS A 358 22.75 -18.29 25.47
N ALA A 359 23.19 -18.19 24.22
CA ALA A 359 22.78 -17.13 23.30
C ALA A 359 21.26 -17.20 23.02
N PHE A 360 20.68 -18.40 22.87
CA PHE A 360 19.23 -18.57 22.73
C PHE A 360 18.44 -18.05 23.94
N ALA A 361 18.92 -18.34 25.18
CA ALA A 361 18.28 -17.85 26.39
C ALA A 361 18.34 -16.31 26.50
N GLU A 362 19.47 -15.71 26.11
CA GLU A 362 19.62 -14.24 26.03
C GLU A 362 18.68 -13.64 24.96
N LEU A 363 18.56 -14.26 23.77
CA LEU A 363 17.64 -13.85 22.71
C LEU A 363 16.16 -13.92 23.15
N GLU A 364 15.77 -14.96 23.88
CA GLU A 364 14.43 -15.06 24.47
C GLU A 364 14.17 -13.92 25.47
N GLN A 365 15.16 -13.49 26.24
CA GLN A 365 15.04 -12.35 27.13
C GLN A 365 14.94 -11.03 26.34
N VAL A 366 15.76 -10.86 25.28
CA VAL A 366 15.69 -9.72 24.36
C VAL A 366 14.30 -9.64 23.73
N ARG A 367 13.75 -10.74 23.22
CA ARG A 367 12.41 -10.84 22.65
C ARG A 367 11.33 -10.29 23.59
N ARG A 368 11.35 -10.70 24.86
CA ARG A 368 10.42 -10.24 25.87
C ARG A 368 10.58 -8.76 26.21
N THR A 369 11.83 -8.32 26.32
CA THR A 369 12.18 -6.91 26.60
C THR A 369 11.71 -6.01 25.48
N LEU A 370 11.97 -6.35 24.22
CA LEU A 370 11.56 -5.57 23.06
C LEU A 370 10.05 -5.48 22.94
N GLU A 371 9.31 -6.61 22.96
CA GLU A 371 7.85 -6.60 22.87
C GLU A 371 7.20 -5.85 24.04
N GLY A 372 7.70 -6.03 25.26
CA GLY A 372 7.20 -5.35 26.46
C GLY A 372 7.45 -3.84 26.45
N HIS A 373 8.64 -3.40 25.94
CA HIS A 373 8.98 -1.98 25.87
C HIS A 373 8.24 -1.26 24.74
N PHE A 374 8.33 -1.78 23.52
CA PHE A 374 7.68 -1.17 22.34
C PHE A 374 6.17 -1.43 22.29
N LYS A 375 5.70 -2.40 23.09
CA LYS A 375 4.29 -2.84 23.14
C LYS A 375 3.73 -3.18 21.75
N ASP A 376 4.59 -3.69 20.87
CA ASP A 376 4.26 -4.12 19.52
C ASP A 376 5.19 -5.25 19.10
N MET A 377 4.76 -6.04 18.11
CA MET A 377 5.61 -7.05 17.49
C MET A 377 6.87 -6.39 16.92
N GLN A 378 8.01 -6.89 17.29
CA GLN A 378 9.30 -6.41 16.83
C GLN A 378 9.95 -7.43 15.91
N ASP A 379 10.66 -6.92 14.93
CA ASP A 379 11.60 -7.56 14.05
C ASP A 379 12.99 -7.05 14.47
N PHE A 380 13.96 -7.93 14.69
CA PHE A 380 15.29 -7.56 15.15
C PHE A 380 16.38 -8.41 14.53
N GLU A 381 17.52 -7.77 14.30
CA GLU A 381 18.73 -8.37 13.77
C GLU A 381 19.73 -8.56 14.90
N PHE A 382 20.38 -9.72 14.94
CA PHE A 382 21.38 -10.06 15.95
C PHE A 382 22.61 -10.73 15.35
N THR A 383 23.73 -10.60 16.05
CA THR A 383 24.96 -11.33 15.73
C THR A 383 25.53 -11.92 17.02
N ILE A 384 26.00 -13.13 16.93
CA ILE A 384 26.76 -13.83 17.98
C ILE A 384 28.22 -13.82 17.51
N GLU A 385 29.10 -13.15 18.27
CA GLU A 385 30.55 -13.14 18.04
C GLU A 385 31.21 -13.86 19.18
N ASP A 386 31.82 -15.00 18.89
CA ASP A 386 32.51 -15.84 19.88
C ASP A 386 31.65 -16.14 21.14
N GLY A 387 30.38 -16.52 20.91
CA GLY A 387 29.41 -16.84 21.94
C GLY A 387 28.79 -15.63 22.65
N LYS A 388 29.13 -14.40 22.28
CA LYS A 388 28.56 -13.16 22.84
C LYS A 388 27.52 -12.56 21.91
N LEU A 389 26.33 -12.32 22.44
CA LEU A 389 25.21 -11.76 21.70
C LEU A 389 25.34 -10.24 21.54
N PHE A 390 24.98 -9.74 20.34
CA PHE A 390 24.85 -8.32 20.01
C PHE A 390 23.57 -8.05 19.21
N MET A 391 22.94 -6.91 19.50
CA MET A 391 21.75 -6.44 18.82
C MET A 391 22.11 -5.37 17.80
N LEU A 392 21.81 -5.61 16.52
CA LEU A 392 22.19 -4.71 15.43
C LEU A 392 21.08 -3.74 15.03
N GLN A 393 19.83 -4.16 15.16
CA GLN A 393 18.66 -3.36 14.76
C GLN A 393 17.40 -3.91 15.41
N THR A 394 16.43 -3.04 15.67
CA THR A 394 15.03 -3.43 15.88
C THR A 394 14.10 -2.48 15.13
N ARG A 395 12.95 -2.99 14.74
CA ARG A 395 11.88 -2.21 14.10
C ARG A 395 10.51 -2.85 14.39
N ASN A 396 9.44 -2.10 14.20
CA ASN A 396 8.11 -2.69 14.19
C ASN A 396 8.03 -3.71 13.05
N GLY A 397 7.74 -4.95 13.37
CA GLY A 397 7.73 -6.05 12.43
C GLY A 397 6.70 -5.86 11.32
N LYS A 398 7.14 -5.92 10.07
CA LYS A 398 6.25 -6.00 8.92
C LYS A 398 5.47 -7.30 9.00
N ARG A 399 4.15 -7.21 8.82
CA ARG A 399 3.25 -8.33 9.04
C ARG A 399 2.09 -8.30 8.05
N THR A 400 1.46 -9.45 7.86
CA THR A 400 0.27 -9.59 7.03
C THR A 400 -0.96 -8.99 7.73
N GLY A 401 -2.05 -8.77 7.00
CA GLY A 401 -3.32 -8.34 7.58
C GLY A 401 -3.88 -9.34 8.58
N LEU A 402 -3.74 -10.64 8.31
CA LEU A 402 -4.12 -11.71 9.23
C LEU A 402 -3.36 -11.61 10.56
N ALA A 403 -2.04 -11.51 10.49
CA ALA A 403 -1.19 -11.34 11.66
C ALA A 403 -1.47 -10.02 12.40
N ALA A 404 -1.69 -8.92 11.67
CA ALA A 404 -2.02 -7.62 12.28
C ALA A 404 -3.28 -7.68 13.13
N VAL A 405 -4.34 -8.30 12.63
CA VAL A 405 -5.60 -8.48 13.36
C VAL A 405 -5.39 -9.37 14.58
N ARG A 406 -4.75 -10.54 14.42
CA ARG A 406 -4.49 -11.48 15.52
C ARG A 406 -3.64 -10.86 16.62
N ILE A 407 -2.51 -10.26 16.26
CA ILE A 407 -1.59 -9.62 17.22
C ILE A 407 -2.29 -8.50 17.98
N ALA A 408 -3.04 -7.64 17.30
CA ALA A 408 -3.77 -6.55 17.93
C ALA A 408 -4.77 -7.06 18.98
N VAL A 409 -5.54 -8.12 18.66
CA VAL A 409 -6.52 -8.72 19.57
C VAL A 409 -5.83 -9.43 20.73
N GLU A 410 -4.79 -10.20 20.47
CA GLU A 410 -4.06 -10.94 21.52
C GLU A 410 -3.35 -10.01 22.49
N MET A 411 -2.69 -8.93 22.01
CA MET A 411 -2.04 -7.96 22.88
C MET A 411 -3.00 -7.19 23.79
N VAL A 412 -4.26 -6.99 23.39
CA VAL A 412 -5.30 -6.46 24.30
C VAL A 412 -5.66 -7.48 25.37
N LYS A 413 -5.84 -8.75 25.02
CA LYS A 413 -6.08 -9.85 25.97
C LYS A 413 -4.93 -10.01 26.98
N GLU A 414 -3.70 -9.78 26.51
CA GLU A 414 -2.48 -9.80 27.33
C GLU A 414 -2.28 -8.51 28.15
N LYS A 415 -3.17 -7.53 28.02
CA LYS A 415 -3.10 -6.22 28.70
C LYS A 415 -1.85 -5.39 28.33
N LEU A 416 -1.21 -5.67 27.22
CA LEU A 416 -0.06 -4.89 26.73
C LEU A 416 -0.49 -3.58 26.09
N ILE A 417 -1.64 -3.56 25.43
CA ILE A 417 -2.20 -2.38 24.75
C ILE A 417 -3.69 -2.24 25.05
N THR A 418 -4.23 -1.04 24.82
CA THR A 418 -5.67 -0.81 24.91
C THR A 418 -6.35 -1.19 23.57
N TRP A 419 -7.66 -1.39 23.61
CA TRP A 419 -8.44 -1.70 22.40
C TRP A 419 -8.38 -0.55 21.37
N GLU A 420 -8.30 0.72 21.82
CA GLU A 420 -8.13 1.88 20.94
C GLU A 420 -6.78 1.82 20.22
N THR A 421 -5.74 1.43 20.92
CA THR A 421 -4.42 1.22 20.32
C THR A 421 -4.46 0.08 19.31
N ALA A 422 -5.18 -1.01 19.61
CA ALA A 422 -5.34 -2.16 18.72
C ALA A 422 -6.04 -1.75 17.41
N VAL A 423 -7.14 -0.99 17.49
CA VAL A 423 -7.87 -0.48 16.32
C VAL A 423 -6.97 0.41 15.47
N ASN A 424 -6.18 1.30 16.09
CA ASN A 424 -5.30 2.22 15.35
C ASN A 424 -4.06 1.54 14.74
N ARG A 425 -3.69 0.34 15.19
CA ARG A 425 -2.51 -0.37 14.70
C ARG A 425 -2.74 -1.24 13.49
N VAL A 426 -3.96 -1.72 13.29
CA VAL A 426 -4.29 -2.56 12.13
C VAL A 426 -4.43 -1.63 10.92
N PRO A 427 -3.58 -1.75 9.89
CA PRO A 427 -3.75 -0.96 8.67
C PRO A 427 -5.06 -1.33 7.98
N ALA A 428 -5.91 -0.34 7.73
CA ALA A 428 -7.25 -0.61 7.20
C ALA A 428 -7.20 -1.28 5.83
N GLU A 429 -6.24 -0.92 5.00
CA GLU A 429 -6.00 -1.49 3.67
C GLU A 429 -5.68 -2.99 3.73
N GLN A 430 -5.07 -3.46 4.82
CA GLN A 430 -4.69 -4.87 4.95
C GLN A 430 -5.86 -5.78 5.33
N LEU A 431 -7.04 -5.23 5.68
CA LEU A 431 -8.21 -6.08 5.95
C LEU A 431 -8.71 -6.82 4.70
N ASP A 432 -8.44 -6.32 3.51
CA ASP A 432 -8.76 -7.03 2.27
C ASP A 432 -8.10 -8.41 2.22
N GLN A 433 -6.91 -8.55 2.78
CA GLN A 433 -6.17 -9.82 2.82
C GLN A 433 -6.90 -10.90 3.64
N VAL A 434 -7.61 -10.48 4.69
CA VAL A 434 -8.36 -11.43 5.54
C VAL A 434 -9.66 -11.91 4.89
N LEU A 435 -10.11 -11.18 3.87
CA LEU A 435 -11.28 -11.50 3.04
C LEU A 435 -10.90 -12.19 1.73
N ALA A 436 -9.61 -12.25 1.39
CA ALA A 436 -9.11 -12.84 0.17
C ALA A 436 -9.41 -14.34 0.09
N PRO A 437 -9.64 -14.88 -1.12
CA PRO A 437 -9.87 -16.31 -1.32
C PRO A 437 -8.70 -17.16 -0.80
N VAL A 438 -9.04 -18.39 -0.41
CA VAL A 438 -8.10 -19.48 -0.09
C VAL A 438 -8.30 -20.61 -1.11
N PHE A 439 -7.46 -21.63 -1.11
CA PHE A 439 -7.71 -22.78 -1.96
C PHE A 439 -8.88 -23.65 -1.43
N ASP A 440 -9.64 -24.20 -2.37
CA ASP A 440 -10.66 -25.21 -2.05
C ASP A 440 -10.02 -26.46 -1.46
N ARG A 441 -10.50 -26.89 -0.31
CA ARG A 441 -9.92 -28.03 0.43
C ARG A 441 -9.95 -29.35 -0.33
N ALA A 442 -10.98 -29.57 -1.15
CA ALA A 442 -11.08 -30.80 -1.95
C ALA A 442 -10.13 -30.73 -3.15
N ALA A 443 -10.02 -29.56 -3.78
CA ALA A 443 -9.09 -29.34 -4.88
C ALA A 443 -7.62 -29.51 -4.43
N VAL A 444 -7.26 -28.99 -3.27
CA VAL A 444 -5.93 -29.17 -2.67
C VAL A 444 -5.61 -30.63 -2.37
N LYS A 445 -6.57 -31.37 -1.79
CA LYS A 445 -6.37 -32.80 -1.51
C LYS A 445 -6.15 -33.64 -2.76
N ALA A 446 -6.72 -33.22 -3.89
CA ALA A 446 -6.55 -33.87 -5.18
C ALA A 446 -5.27 -33.43 -5.91
N ALA A 447 -4.72 -32.29 -5.55
CA ALA A 447 -3.54 -31.74 -6.18
C ALA A 447 -2.24 -32.35 -5.62
N LYS A 448 -1.26 -32.48 -6.48
CA LYS A 448 0.08 -32.97 -6.09
C LYS A 448 0.96 -31.79 -5.69
N VAL A 449 1.46 -31.79 -4.45
CA VAL A 449 2.52 -30.89 -4.03
C VAL A 449 3.80 -31.25 -4.80
N ILE A 450 4.33 -30.31 -5.56
CA ILE A 450 5.56 -30.47 -6.36
C ILE A 450 6.79 -29.91 -5.65
N ALA A 451 6.61 -28.92 -4.77
CA ALA A 451 7.66 -28.38 -3.94
C ALA A 451 7.09 -27.83 -2.63
N LYS A 452 7.96 -27.71 -1.61
CA LYS A 452 7.67 -27.02 -0.37
C LYS A 452 8.74 -25.97 -0.12
N GLY A 453 8.30 -24.79 0.33
CA GLY A 453 9.15 -23.70 0.79
C GLY A 453 8.63 -23.18 2.13
N LEU A 454 9.09 -21.99 2.49
CA LEU A 454 8.70 -21.34 3.73
C LEU A 454 7.46 -20.47 3.52
N PRO A 455 6.44 -20.54 4.40
CA PRO A 455 5.25 -19.69 4.34
C PRO A 455 5.62 -18.24 4.64
N ALA A 456 5.62 -17.40 3.62
CA ALA A 456 6.11 -16.02 3.75
C ALA A 456 5.01 -14.96 3.59
N GLY A 457 3.96 -15.24 2.81
CA GLY A 457 2.79 -14.39 2.65
C GLY A 457 1.54 -15.26 2.48
N PRO A 458 0.63 -15.31 3.48
CA PRO A 458 -0.49 -16.25 3.48
C PRO A 458 -1.52 -15.95 2.39
N GLY A 459 -2.25 -16.99 2.00
CA GLY A 459 -3.29 -16.98 0.99
C GLY A 459 -3.01 -17.97 -0.14
N ALA A 460 -3.92 -17.97 -1.12
CA ALA A 460 -3.85 -18.80 -2.30
C ALA A 460 -3.61 -17.92 -3.54
N ALA A 461 -2.61 -18.24 -4.33
CA ALA A 461 -2.37 -17.57 -5.60
C ALA A 461 -2.16 -18.59 -6.71
N THR A 462 -2.81 -18.33 -7.83
CA THR A 462 -2.65 -19.08 -9.07
C THR A 462 -2.33 -18.11 -10.19
N GLY A 463 -1.35 -18.42 -11.00
CA GLY A 463 -0.97 -17.57 -12.11
C GLY A 463 -0.02 -18.25 -13.09
N ARG A 464 0.23 -17.55 -14.19
CA ARG A 464 1.22 -17.95 -15.19
C ARG A 464 2.61 -17.59 -14.71
N ILE A 465 3.57 -18.47 -14.89
CA ILE A 465 4.98 -18.31 -14.53
C ILE A 465 5.58 -17.20 -15.36
N TYR A 466 6.23 -16.25 -14.69
CA TYR A 466 7.12 -15.27 -15.31
C TYR A 466 8.43 -15.18 -14.51
N PHE A 467 9.56 -15.28 -15.21
CA PHE A 467 10.89 -15.27 -14.58
C PHE A 467 11.54 -13.88 -14.57
N ASN A 468 10.92 -12.89 -15.21
CA ASN A 468 11.42 -11.53 -15.30
C ASN A 468 10.35 -10.53 -14.86
N ALA A 469 10.76 -9.56 -14.05
CA ALA A 469 9.85 -8.57 -13.45
C ALA A 469 9.14 -7.70 -14.50
N ASP A 470 9.83 -7.23 -15.53
CA ASP A 470 9.24 -6.37 -16.56
C ASP A 470 8.25 -7.13 -17.43
N ARG A 471 8.55 -8.40 -17.75
CA ARG A 471 7.62 -9.26 -18.47
C ARG A 471 6.38 -9.59 -17.64
N ALA A 472 6.54 -9.78 -16.34
CA ALA A 472 5.43 -9.96 -15.40
C ALA A 472 4.52 -8.73 -15.38
N VAL A 473 5.10 -7.53 -15.39
CA VAL A 473 4.34 -6.27 -15.48
C VAL A 473 3.56 -6.18 -16.78
N LEU A 474 4.19 -6.49 -17.91
CA LEU A 474 3.54 -6.46 -19.23
C LEU A 474 2.37 -7.44 -19.32
N ALA A 475 2.55 -8.67 -18.84
CA ALA A 475 1.50 -9.68 -18.81
C ALA A 475 0.33 -9.28 -17.90
N ALA A 476 0.61 -8.72 -16.73
CA ALA A 476 -0.42 -8.21 -15.83
C ALA A 476 -1.20 -7.04 -16.45
N HIS A 477 -0.56 -6.16 -17.22
CA HIS A 477 -1.23 -5.14 -18.02
C HIS A 477 -2.22 -5.73 -19.03
N ASN A 478 -1.88 -6.89 -19.60
CA ASN A 478 -2.74 -7.65 -20.51
C ASN A 478 -3.81 -8.47 -19.76
N LYS A 479 -4.01 -8.20 -18.46
CA LYS A 479 -4.98 -8.88 -17.58
C LYS A 479 -4.72 -10.37 -17.35
N GLU A 480 -3.50 -10.82 -17.54
CA GLU A 480 -3.09 -12.16 -17.15
C GLU A 480 -2.85 -12.24 -15.64
N LYS A 481 -3.21 -13.36 -15.03
CA LYS A 481 -2.81 -13.70 -13.66
C LYS A 481 -1.36 -14.16 -13.68
N VAL A 482 -0.49 -13.44 -12.99
CA VAL A 482 0.95 -13.63 -13.03
C VAL A 482 1.47 -14.19 -11.70
N LEU A 483 2.35 -15.19 -11.79
CA LEU A 483 3.21 -15.66 -10.70
C LEU A 483 4.65 -15.26 -11.02
N LEU A 484 5.25 -14.42 -10.18
CA LEU A 484 6.67 -14.08 -10.33
C LEU A 484 7.51 -15.18 -9.68
N VAL A 485 8.30 -15.90 -10.50
CA VAL A 485 9.15 -17.00 -10.06
C VAL A 485 10.61 -16.63 -10.25
N ARG A 486 11.36 -16.63 -9.14
CA ARG A 486 12.77 -16.24 -9.15
C ARG A 486 13.62 -17.26 -8.40
N VAL A 487 14.93 -17.29 -8.62
CA VAL A 487 15.86 -17.96 -7.71
C VAL A 487 15.80 -17.24 -6.36
N GLU A 488 15.98 -15.94 -6.37
CA GLU A 488 15.78 -15.01 -5.27
C GLU A 488 15.31 -13.68 -5.83
N THR A 489 14.63 -12.83 -5.05
CA THR A 489 14.25 -11.50 -5.51
C THR A 489 15.25 -10.45 -5.04
N SER A 490 15.52 -9.51 -5.91
CA SER A 490 16.28 -8.29 -5.63
C SER A 490 15.35 -7.06 -5.53
N PRO A 491 15.82 -5.92 -5.04
CA PRO A 491 15.05 -4.68 -5.02
C PRO A 491 14.54 -4.21 -6.39
N GLU A 492 15.21 -4.58 -7.46
CA GLU A 492 14.86 -4.28 -8.85
C GLU A 492 13.57 -5.03 -9.28
N ASP A 493 13.30 -6.18 -8.70
CA ASP A 493 12.09 -6.98 -8.96
C ASP A 493 10.80 -6.35 -8.41
N LEU A 494 10.88 -5.25 -7.65
CA LEU A 494 9.75 -4.65 -6.95
C LEU A 494 8.53 -4.41 -7.85
N ARG A 495 8.73 -3.95 -9.08
CA ARG A 495 7.63 -3.69 -10.03
C ARG A 495 6.89 -4.97 -10.42
N GLY A 496 7.64 -6.05 -10.69
CA GLY A 496 7.10 -7.38 -10.98
C GLY A 496 6.36 -7.97 -9.77
N MET A 497 6.91 -7.82 -8.57
CA MET A 497 6.27 -8.25 -7.32
C MET A 497 4.94 -7.50 -7.06
N ILE A 498 4.86 -6.22 -7.41
CA ILE A 498 3.62 -5.45 -7.32
C ILE A 498 2.55 -5.99 -8.28
N ALA A 499 2.94 -6.30 -9.51
CA ALA A 499 2.04 -6.75 -10.57
C ALA A 499 1.55 -8.19 -10.39
N ALA A 500 2.37 -9.06 -9.78
CA ALA A 500 2.07 -10.49 -9.62
C ALA A 500 0.94 -10.75 -8.61
N GLU A 501 0.17 -11.83 -8.82
CA GLU A 501 -0.76 -12.39 -7.83
C GLU A 501 -0.01 -13.03 -6.66
N GLY A 502 1.11 -13.67 -6.95
CA GLY A 502 1.96 -14.31 -5.95
C GLY A 502 3.43 -14.36 -6.35
N ILE A 503 4.28 -14.61 -5.37
CA ILE A 503 5.74 -14.62 -5.49
C ILE A 503 6.26 -15.97 -5.00
N LEU A 504 7.09 -16.60 -5.83
CA LEU A 504 7.73 -17.88 -5.52
C LEU A 504 9.23 -17.77 -5.69
N THR A 505 10.01 -18.14 -4.67
CA THR A 505 11.48 -18.17 -4.78
C THR A 505 12.07 -19.51 -4.42
N ALA A 506 13.11 -19.91 -5.18
CA ALA A 506 13.85 -21.14 -4.93
C ALA A 506 14.73 -21.01 -3.68
N ARG A 507 15.27 -19.81 -3.41
CA ARG A 507 16.13 -19.49 -2.28
C ARG A 507 15.52 -18.38 -1.41
N GLY A 508 16.12 -18.14 -0.26
CA GLY A 508 15.74 -17.09 0.68
C GLY A 508 14.87 -17.59 1.82
N GLY A 509 15.08 -16.98 2.98
CA GLY A 509 14.34 -17.28 4.20
C GLY A 509 13.09 -16.40 4.39
N VAL A 510 12.41 -16.57 5.51
CA VAL A 510 11.24 -15.74 5.89
C VAL A 510 11.62 -14.29 6.20
N SER A 511 12.91 -14.00 6.32
CA SER A 511 13.47 -12.65 6.46
C SER A 511 14.00 -12.07 5.15
N SER A 512 13.98 -12.84 4.05
CA SER A 512 14.46 -12.41 2.74
C SER A 512 13.69 -11.21 2.17
N HIS A 513 14.25 -10.55 1.16
CA HIS A 513 13.61 -9.44 0.45
C HIS A 513 12.23 -9.84 -0.08
N ALA A 514 12.11 -11.03 -0.71
CA ALA A 514 10.83 -11.56 -1.19
C ALA A 514 9.78 -11.61 -0.08
N ALA A 515 10.12 -12.21 1.06
CA ALA A 515 9.22 -12.39 2.18
C ALA A 515 8.79 -11.07 2.83
N LEU A 516 9.74 -10.16 3.06
CA LEU A 516 9.47 -8.87 3.69
C LEU A 516 8.56 -7.99 2.83
N VAL A 517 8.88 -7.89 1.54
CA VAL A 517 8.14 -7.06 0.60
C VAL A 517 6.75 -7.66 0.31
N ALA A 518 6.65 -8.99 0.12
CA ALA A 518 5.37 -9.67 -0.07
C ALA A 518 4.42 -9.45 1.11
N ARG A 519 4.89 -9.63 2.35
CA ARG A 519 4.08 -9.37 3.56
C ARG A 519 3.60 -7.92 3.64
N GLN A 520 4.49 -6.99 3.32
CA GLN A 520 4.14 -5.56 3.34
C GLN A 520 3.08 -5.22 2.28
N MET A 521 3.12 -5.88 1.12
CA MET A 521 2.16 -5.69 0.04
C MET A 521 0.89 -6.54 0.19
N GLY A 522 0.89 -7.52 1.11
CA GLY A 522 -0.18 -8.48 1.24
C GLY A 522 -0.28 -9.47 0.08
N LYS A 523 0.84 -9.74 -0.57
CA LYS A 523 0.92 -10.72 -1.66
C LYS A 523 1.18 -12.12 -1.10
N VAL A 524 0.61 -13.11 -1.76
CA VAL A 524 0.89 -14.51 -1.48
C VAL A 524 2.36 -14.79 -1.80
N CYS A 525 3.08 -15.45 -0.88
CA CYS A 525 4.49 -15.69 -1.07
C CYS A 525 4.95 -17.02 -0.46
N VAL A 526 5.68 -17.77 -1.25
CA VAL A 526 6.44 -18.95 -0.82
C VAL A 526 7.91 -18.70 -1.13
N CYS A 527 8.77 -18.73 -0.09
CA CYS A 527 10.21 -18.51 -0.22
C CYS A 527 10.99 -19.79 0.04
N GLY A 528 12.23 -19.88 -0.50
CA GLY A 528 13.16 -20.95 -0.16
C GLY A 528 12.66 -22.35 -0.57
N ALA A 529 11.93 -22.46 -1.64
CA ALA A 529 11.50 -23.75 -2.21
C ALA A 529 12.70 -24.39 -2.96
N SER A 530 13.69 -24.90 -2.22
CA SER A 530 14.99 -25.35 -2.73
C SER A 530 14.94 -26.50 -3.74
N ALA A 531 13.80 -27.18 -3.85
CA ALA A 531 13.58 -28.20 -4.88
C ALA A 531 13.38 -27.61 -6.29
N LEU A 532 13.18 -26.29 -6.40
CA LEU A 532 12.98 -25.60 -7.67
C LEU A 532 14.33 -25.27 -8.31
N ASN A 533 14.49 -25.68 -9.56
CA ASN A 533 15.61 -25.26 -10.39
C ASN A 533 15.10 -24.32 -11.49
N VAL A 534 15.46 -23.04 -11.38
CA VAL A 534 15.06 -21.97 -12.30
C VAL A 534 16.19 -21.74 -13.30
N ASP A 535 15.90 -21.91 -14.58
CA ASP A 535 16.80 -21.58 -15.68
C ASP A 535 16.26 -20.35 -16.43
N TYR A 536 16.92 -19.21 -16.24
CA TYR A 536 16.52 -17.94 -16.86
C TYR A 536 16.76 -17.93 -18.37
N ALA A 537 17.83 -18.58 -18.84
CA ALA A 537 18.19 -18.61 -20.27
C ALA A 537 17.20 -19.48 -21.06
N ALA A 538 16.88 -20.67 -20.55
CA ALA A 538 15.87 -21.55 -21.13
C ALA A 538 14.43 -21.11 -20.81
N LYS A 539 14.22 -20.18 -19.88
CA LYS A 539 12.92 -19.76 -19.35
C LYS A 539 12.09 -20.94 -18.85
N THR A 540 12.71 -21.77 -18.01
CA THR A 540 12.10 -22.98 -17.48
C THR A 540 12.27 -23.09 -15.97
N LEU A 541 11.33 -23.79 -15.35
CA LEU A 541 11.36 -24.21 -13.96
C LEU A 541 11.30 -25.73 -13.92
N SER A 542 12.32 -26.37 -13.39
CA SER A 542 12.34 -27.82 -13.21
C SER A 542 12.18 -28.19 -11.75
N VAL A 543 11.28 -29.13 -11.44
CA VAL A 543 10.99 -29.60 -10.09
C VAL A 543 10.38 -31.01 -10.12
N SER A 544 10.83 -31.89 -9.25
CA SER A 544 10.28 -33.25 -9.10
C SER A 544 10.16 -34.03 -10.44
N GLY A 545 11.12 -33.84 -11.34
CA GLY A 545 11.14 -34.49 -12.67
C GLY A 545 10.17 -33.91 -13.71
N GLN A 546 9.54 -32.78 -13.39
CA GLN A 546 8.66 -32.02 -14.31
C GLN A 546 9.34 -30.70 -14.69
N THR A 547 9.10 -30.23 -15.91
CA THR A 547 9.60 -28.93 -16.39
C THR A 547 8.43 -28.08 -16.84
N PHE A 548 8.37 -26.87 -16.29
CA PHE A 548 7.38 -25.84 -16.61
C PHE A 548 8.06 -24.72 -17.39
N LYS A 549 7.39 -24.20 -18.39
CA LYS A 549 7.86 -23.07 -19.19
C LYS A 549 7.23 -21.76 -18.71
N GLU A 550 7.81 -20.65 -19.10
CA GLU A 550 7.18 -19.36 -18.93
C GLU A 550 5.80 -19.34 -19.61
N GLY A 551 4.77 -18.89 -18.91
CA GLY A 551 3.37 -18.92 -19.34
C GLY A 551 2.57 -20.12 -18.84
N ASP A 552 3.21 -21.19 -18.34
CA ASP A 552 2.50 -22.31 -17.71
C ASP A 552 1.89 -21.89 -16.37
N PHE A 553 0.82 -22.56 -15.95
CA PHE A 553 0.18 -22.27 -14.66
C PHE A 553 0.85 -23.01 -13.50
N LEU A 554 1.04 -22.27 -12.40
CA LEU A 554 1.33 -22.82 -11.08
C LEU A 554 0.37 -22.22 -10.05
N SER A 555 0.21 -22.94 -8.95
CA SER A 555 -0.51 -22.49 -7.76
C SER A 555 0.37 -22.57 -6.53
N ILE A 556 0.30 -21.56 -5.66
CA ILE A 556 1.06 -21.51 -4.41
C ILE A 556 0.14 -21.25 -3.22
N ASP A 557 0.32 -22.01 -2.15
CA ASP A 557 -0.28 -21.76 -0.84
C ASP A 557 0.75 -21.10 0.06
N GLY A 558 0.65 -19.80 0.20
CA GLY A 558 1.56 -19.02 1.04
C GLY A 558 1.33 -19.21 2.54
N THR A 559 0.25 -19.88 2.95
CA THR A 559 -0.03 -20.23 4.35
C THR A 559 0.67 -21.52 4.75
N LEU A 560 0.69 -22.50 3.84
CA LEU A 560 1.31 -23.82 4.06
C LEU A 560 2.73 -23.91 3.51
N GLY A 561 3.15 -22.96 2.67
CA GLY A 561 4.43 -23.00 1.95
C GLY A 561 4.46 -24.06 0.84
N GLU A 562 3.32 -24.42 0.27
CA GLU A 562 3.21 -25.49 -0.71
C GLU A 562 3.07 -24.94 -2.14
N VAL A 563 3.72 -25.64 -3.08
CA VAL A 563 3.69 -25.32 -4.52
C VAL A 563 3.03 -26.49 -5.25
N TYR A 564 2.10 -26.16 -6.14
CA TYR A 564 1.31 -27.13 -6.89
C TYR A 564 1.41 -26.89 -8.39
N ALA A 565 1.38 -27.96 -9.17
CA ALA A 565 1.30 -27.88 -10.62
C ALA A 565 -0.10 -27.46 -11.08
N GLY A 566 -0.14 -26.57 -12.08
CA GLY A 566 -1.39 -26.14 -12.71
C GLY A 566 -2.24 -25.18 -11.88
N GLU A 567 -3.50 -25.05 -12.30
CA GLU A 567 -4.49 -24.16 -11.69
C GLU A 567 -5.31 -24.90 -10.64
N ILE A 568 -5.32 -24.42 -9.40
CA ILE A 568 -6.15 -24.96 -8.31
C ILE A 568 -7.33 -24.05 -8.06
N LYS A 569 -8.51 -24.64 -7.89
CA LYS A 569 -9.73 -23.94 -7.55
C LYS A 569 -9.61 -23.28 -6.17
N THR A 570 -10.02 -22.02 -6.09
CA THR A 570 -10.08 -21.27 -4.84
C THR A 570 -11.45 -21.39 -4.17
N ALA A 571 -11.47 -21.19 -2.85
CA ALA A 571 -12.66 -21.09 -2.01
C ALA A 571 -12.71 -19.71 -1.33
N ALA A 572 -13.85 -19.33 -0.80
CA ALA A 572 -13.99 -18.12 -0.01
C ALA A 572 -13.13 -18.17 1.27
N SER A 573 -12.73 -16.99 1.77
CA SER A 573 -12.03 -16.90 3.06
C SER A 573 -12.90 -17.42 4.22
N GLU A 574 -12.27 -17.82 5.33
CA GLU A 574 -13.02 -18.29 6.53
C GLU A 574 -14.05 -17.26 7.01
N ILE A 575 -13.79 -15.97 6.85
CA ILE A 575 -14.72 -14.91 7.23
C ILE A 575 -15.96 -14.93 6.33
N VAL A 576 -15.78 -15.10 5.02
CA VAL A 576 -16.86 -15.21 4.05
C VAL A 576 -17.65 -16.51 4.27
N GLN A 577 -16.96 -17.62 4.52
CA GLN A 577 -17.57 -18.91 4.84
C GLN A 577 -18.47 -18.80 6.09
N VAL A 578 -18.04 -18.06 7.13
CA VAL A 578 -18.84 -17.87 8.36
C VAL A 578 -19.99 -16.89 8.15
N LEU A 579 -19.74 -15.72 7.56
CA LEU A 579 -20.71 -14.64 7.51
C LEU A 579 -21.73 -14.76 6.36
N VAL A 580 -21.26 -15.20 5.18
CA VAL A 580 -22.02 -15.18 3.93
C VAL A 580 -22.53 -16.57 3.58
N GLU A 581 -21.62 -17.53 3.43
CA GLU A 581 -21.96 -18.89 3.00
C GLU A 581 -22.55 -19.73 4.13
N LYS A 582 -22.21 -19.40 5.39
CA LYS A 582 -22.61 -20.15 6.60
C LYS A 582 -22.17 -21.62 6.56
N SER A 583 -21.11 -21.90 5.84
CA SER A 583 -20.50 -23.21 5.68
C SER A 583 -19.53 -23.57 6.80
N LEU A 584 -19.09 -22.57 7.60
CA LEU A 584 -18.17 -22.73 8.73
C LEU A 584 -18.78 -22.12 10.00
N ALA A 585 -18.72 -22.85 11.12
CA ALA A 585 -19.24 -22.34 12.38
C ALA A 585 -18.29 -21.29 13.00
N PRO A 586 -18.78 -20.17 13.58
CA PRO A 586 -17.95 -19.09 14.16
C PRO A 586 -16.90 -19.58 15.17
N LYS A 587 -17.22 -20.60 15.96
CA LYS A 587 -16.32 -21.19 16.97
C LYS A 587 -15.15 -21.97 16.38
N GLU A 588 -15.25 -22.38 15.13
CA GLU A 588 -14.26 -23.20 14.42
C GLU A 588 -13.22 -22.35 13.69
N SER A 589 -13.46 -21.03 13.56
CA SER A 589 -12.52 -20.10 12.92
C SER A 589 -11.95 -19.09 13.92
N ARG A 590 -10.68 -19.24 14.26
CA ARG A 590 -9.95 -18.25 15.08
C ARG A 590 -9.77 -16.94 14.32
N THR A 591 -9.59 -17.01 13.02
CA THR A 591 -9.52 -15.85 12.11
C THR A 591 -10.79 -15.01 12.24
N TYR A 592 -11.96 -15.64 12.13
CA TYR A 592 -13.22 -14.96 12.28
C TYR A 592 -13.39 -14.37 13.68
N GLN A 593 -13.05 -15.11 14.74
CA GLN A 593 -13.19 -14.61 16.12
C GLN A 593 -12.36 -13.34 16.37
N ASN A 594 -11.13 -13.31 15.88
CA ASN A 594 -10.28 -12.10 15.97
C ASN A 594 -10.83 -10.96 15.14
N PHE A 595 -11.27 -11.22 13.90
CA PHE A 595 -11.92 -10.24 13.06
C PHE A 595 -13.19 -9.67 13.70
N ALA A 596 -14.07 -10.52 14.22
CA ALA A 596 -15.31 -10.11 14.90
C ALA A 596 -15.02 -9.21 16.12
N GLN A 597 -13.98 -9.54 16.89
CA GLN A 597 -13.56 -8.74 18.04
C GLN A 597 -13.07 -7.35 17.61
N LEU A 598 -12.25 -7.27 16.55
CA LEU A 598 -11.82 -5.99 15.99
C LEU A 598 -13.02 -5.17 15.51
N MET A 599 -13.95 -5.78 14.77
CA MET A 599 -15.15 -5.11 14.27
C MET A 599 -16.08 -4.62 15.39
N ALA A 600 -16.14 -5.34 16.51
CA ALA A 600 -16.87 -4.90 17.70
C ALA A 600 -16.24 -3.64 18.31
N TRP A 601 -14.92 -3.56 18.38
CA TRP A 601 -14.23 -2.34 18.83
C TRP A 601 -14.42 -1.17 17.87
N CYS A 602 -14.42 -1.43 16.56
CA CYS A 602 -14.71 -0.40 15.55
C CYS A 602 -16.12 0.18 15.74
N ALA A 603 -17.11 -0.67 15.98
CA ALA A 603 -18.48 -0.23 16.24
C ALA A 603 -18.61 0.62 17.52
N LYS A 604 -17.79 0.33 18.54
CA LYS A 604 -17.73 1.13 19.78
C LYS A 604 -17.09 2.52 19.56
N ALA A 605 -16.13 2.62 18.64
CA ALA A 605 -15.35 3.84 18.43
C ALA A 605 -16.08 4.89 17.59
N THR A 606 -16.74 4.49 16.49
CA THR A 606 -17.25 5.40 15.48
C THR A 606 -18.73 5.76 15.65
N ARG A 607 -19.06 7.02 15.28
CA ARG A 607 -20.44 7.50 15.12
C ARG A 607 -20.85 7.58 13.65
N MET A 608 -19.89 7.75 12.74
CA MET A 608 -20.14 7.71 11.30
C MET A 608 -20.47 6.29 10.87
N THR A 609 -21.60 6.09 10.24
CA THR A 609 -22.04 4.76 9.81
C THR A 609 -21.46 4.36 8.46
N VAL A 610 -21.37 3.05 8.21
CA VAL A 610 -20.92 2.52 6.92
C VAL A 610 -22.09 1.82 6.25
N ARG A 611 -22.45 2.29 5.05
CA ARG A 611 -23.46 1.70 4.17
C ARG A 611 -22.77 0.99 3.01
N THR A 612 -23.56 0.36 2.17
CA THR A 612 -23.07 -0.34 0.98
C THR A 612 -23.66 0.20 -0.31
N ASN A 613 -22.93 0.03 -1.40
CA ASN A 613 -23.45 0.13 -2.76
C ASN A 613 -23.88 -1.28 -3.16
N ALA A 614 -25.19 -1.47 -3.38
CA ALA A 614 -25.74 -2.79 -3.69
C ALA A 614 -27.01 -2.64 -4.54
N ASP A 615 -27.08 -3.39 -5.63
CA ASP A 615 -28.10 -3.31 -6.66
C ASP A 615 -28.95 -4.58 -6.72
N SER A 616 -28.63 -5.59 -5.90
CA SER A 616 -29.37 -6.85 -5.80
C SER A 616 -29.58 -7.28 -4.33
N PRO A 617 -30.61 -8.13 -4.07
CA PRO A 617 -30.88 -8.67 -2.74
C PRO A 617 -29.70 -9.44 -2.14
N SER A 618 -28.94 -10.19 -2.96
CA SER A 618 -27.77 -10.95 -2.51
C SER A 618 -26.63 -10.03 -2.09
N GLN A 619 -26.31 -8.98 -2.86
CA GLN A 619 -25.32 -7.98 -2.49
C GLN A 619 -25.70 -7.26 -1.19
N ALA A 620 -26.97 -6.90 -1.03
CA ALA A 620 -27.48 -6.28 0.20
C ALA A 620 -27.32 -7.20 1.41
N ALA A 621 -27.67 -8.48 1.28
CA ALA A 621 -27.54 -9.47 2.34
C ALA A 621 -26.08 -9.68 2.75
N ASN A 622 -25.15 -9.78 1.79
CA ASN A 622 -23.73 -9.93 2.04
C ASN A 622 -23.17 -8.71 2.79
N ALA A 623 -23.50 -7.50 2.35
CA ALA A 623 -23.06 -6.29 3.01
C ALA A 623 -23.58 -6.17 4.46
N VAL A 624 -24.84 -6.52 4.70
CA VAL A 624 -25.40 -6.57 6.05
C VAL A 624 -24.65 -7.59 6.92
N ALA A 625 -24.27 -8.74 6.37
CA ALA A 625 -23.45 -9.72 7.06
C ALA A 625 -22.07 -9.17 7.46
N PHE A 626 -21.45 -8.32 6.64
CA PHE A 626 -20.23 -7.59 6.97
C PHE A 626 -20.44 -6.37 7.89
N GLY A 627 -21.70 -6.08 8.26
CA GLY A 627 -22.05 -5.03 9.20
C GLY A 627 -22.38 -3.69 8.56
N ALA A 628 -22.79 -3.66 7.30
CA ALA A 628 -23.35 -2.46 6.70
C ALA A 628 -24.67 -2.05 7.40
N THR A 629 -24.88 -0.74 7.53
CA THR A 629 -26.03 -0.16 8.22
C THR A 629 -27.13 0.31 7.26
N GLY A 630 -27.09 -0.14 6.02
CA GLY A 630 -28.04 0.16 4.96
C GLY A 630 -27.37 0.22 3.60
N ILE A 631 -28.16 0.55 2.59
CA ILE A 631 -27.67 0.88 1.24
C ILE A 631 -27.50 2.39 1.14
N GLY A 632 -26.35 2.87 0.68
CA GLY A 632 -26.07 4.26 0.39
C GLY A 632 -26.16 4.59 -1.10
N LEU A 633 -26.13 3.57 -1.96
CA LEU A 633 -26.38 3.68 -3.38
C LEU A 633 -26.93 2.36 -3.91
N CYS A 634 -28.14 2.39 -4.45
CA CYS A 634 -28.70 1.38 -5.35
C CYS A 634 -28.82 2.00 -6.73
N ARG A 635 -28.10 1.46 -7.70
CA ARG A 635 -28.12 1.91 -9.10
C ARG A 635 -29.20 1.16 -9.84
N THR A 636 -30.27 1.86 -10.20
CA THR A 636 -31.46 1.22 -10.80
C THR A 636 -31.22 0.77 -12.24
N GLU A 637 -30.25 1.35 -12.93
CA GLU A 637 -29.85 0.97 -14.28
C GLU A 637 -29.36 -0.48 -14.38
N HIS A 638 -28.66 -0.98 -13.38
CA HIS A 638 -28.15 -2.36 -13.39
C HIS A 638 -29.27 -3.40 -13.39
N MET A 639 -30.42 -3.08 -12.84
CA MET A 639 -31.58 -3.97 -12.82
C MET A 639 -32.17 -4.21 -14.22
N PHE A 640 -31.90 -3.35 -15.21
CA PHE A 640 -32.46 -3.46 -16.55
C PHE A 640 -31.63 -4.39 -17.47
N PHE A 641 -30.43 -4.78 -17.10
CA PHE A 641 -29.60 -5.65 -17.94
C PHE A 641 -29.86 -7.15 -17.73
N GLU A 642 -30.66 -7.53 -16.74
CA GLU A 642 -30.88 -8.93 -16.39
C GLU A 642 -32.00 -9.57 -17.25
N GLY A 643 -31.69 -10.68 -17.94
CA GLY A 643 -32.69 -11.43 -18.72
C GLY A 643 -33.30 -10.63 -19.88
N ASN A 644 -34.63 -10.66 -20.01
CA ASN A 644 -35.35 -9.99 -21.06
C ASN A 644 -35.74 -8.52 -20.74
N ARG A 645 -35.28 -8.00 -19.62
CA ARG A 645 -35.62 -6.63 -19.16
C ARG A 645 -35.06 -5.57 -20.09
N ILE A 646 -33.87 -5.83 -20.64
CA ILE A 646 -33.20 -4.93 -21.57
C ILE A 646 -34.05 -4.65 -22.83
N ASP A 647 -34.85 -5.60 -23.30
CA ASP A 647 -35.71 -5.41 -24.48
C ASP A 647 -36.84 -4.43 -24.20
N ALA A 648 -37.49 -4.55 -23.02
CA ALA A 648 -38.51 -3.59 -22.59
C ALA A 648 -37.93 -2.18 -22.39
N MET A 649 -36.69 -2.07 -21.91
CA MET A 649 -35.95 -0.82 -21.80
C MET A 649 -35.69 -0.22 -23.19
N ARG A 650 -35.29 -1.04 -24.16
CA ARG A 650 -35.07 -0.63 -25.56
C ARG A 650 -36.36 -0.22 -26.24
N GLU A 651 -37.47 -0.93 -26.03
CA GLU A 651 -38.80 -0.53 -26.50
C GLU A 651 -39.19 0.87 -25.93
N MET A 652 -38.92 1.10 -24.65
CA MET A 652 -39.17 2.39 -24.01
C MET A 652 -38.37 3.52 -24.67
N ILE A 653 -37.09 3.28 -24.99
CA ILE A 653 -36.21 4.26 -25.64
C ILE A 653 -36.63 4.55 -27.10
N LEU A 654 -37.10 3.51 -27.78
CA LEU A 654 -37.54 3.60 -29.17
C LEU A 654 -38.94 4.12 -29.33
N ALA A 655 -39.73 4.31 -28.26
CA ALA A 655 -41.09 4.82 -28.28
C ALA A 655 -41.12 6.25 -28.76
N GLU A 656 -41.99 6.54 -29.75
CA GLU A 656 -42.13 7.85 -30.36
C GLU A 656 -43.01 8.84 -29.57
N ASN A 657 -43.88 8.30 -28.73
CA ASN A 657 -44.85 9.11 -27.95
C ASN A 657 -44.95 8.59 -26.50
N THR A 658 -45.50 9.40 -25.62
CA THR A 658 -45.67 9.10 -24.20
C THR A 658 -46.53 7.86 -23.94
N ALA A 659 -47.54 7.60 -24.75
CA ALA A 659 -48.44 6.45 -24.56
C ALA A 659 -47.70 5.12 -24.78
N ASP A 660 -46.91 5.02 -25.84
CA ASP A 660 -46.14 3.83 -26.13
C ASP A 660 -44.99 3.66 -25.15
N ARG A 661 -44.37 4.77 -24.70
CA ARG A 661 -43.35 4.73 -23.63
C ARG A 661 -43.95 4.19 -22.33
N LYS A 662 -45.13 4.63 -21.93
CA LYS A 662 -45.83 4.09 -20.76
C LYS A 662 -46.15 2.60 -20.87
N LYS A 663 -46.49 2.11 -22.07
CA LYS A 663 -46.71 0.64 -22.30
C LYS A 663 -45.43 -0.15 -22.07
N ALA A 664 -44.29 0.34 -22.56
CA ALA A 664 -43.00 -0.32 -22.36
C ALA A 664 -42.58 -0.26 -20.87
N LEU A 665 -42.76 0.90 -20.21
CA LEU A 665 -42.49 1.05 -18.78
C LEU A 665 -43.37 0.14 -17.91
N ALA A 666 -44.61 -0.11 -18.30
CA ALA A 666 -45.50 -1.04 -17.60
C ALA A 666 -44.96 -2.50 -17.59
N LYS A 667 -44.14 -2.88 -18.59
CA LYS A 667 -43.47 -4.16 -18.61
C LYS A 667 -42.29 -4.21 -17.63
N LEU A 668 -41.61 -3.08 -17.39
CA LEU A 668 -40.48 -2.96 -16.47
C LEU A 668 -40.87 -2.87 -14.98
N LEU A 669 -42.03 -2.27 -14.71
CA LEU A 669 -42.55 -2.03 -13.36
C LEU A 669 -42.52 -3.28 -12.45
N PRO A 670 -43.04 -4.47 -12.86
CA PRO A 670 -43.02 -5.65 -12.02
C PRO A 670 -41.64 -6.09 -11.64
N TYR A 671 -40.69 -6.05 -12.57
CA TYR A 671 -39.30 -6.45 -12.34
C TYR A 671 -38.63 -5.57 -11.28
N GLN A 672 -38.68 -4.26 -11.45
CA GLN A 672 -38.09 -3.33 -10.47
C GLN A 672 -38.77 -3.41 -9.10
N ARG A 673 -40.09 -3.56 -9.07
CA ARG A 673 -40.85 -3.74 -7.82
C ARG A 673 -40.32 -4.98 -7.07
N ASP A 674 -40.16 -6.11 -7.77
CA ASP A 674 -39.72 -7.37 -7.16
C ASP A 674 -38.27 -7.30 -6.67
N ASP A 675 -37.40 -6.62 -7.42
CA ASP A 675 -36.01 -6.35 -7.03
C ASP A 675 -35.97 -5.50 -5.73
N PHE A 676 -36.69 -4.39 -5.69
CA PHE A 676 -36.76 -3.56 -4.48
C PHE A 676 -37.37 -4.31 -3.29
N ALA A 677 -38.39 -5.12 -3.51
CA ALA A 677 -38.98 -5.95 -2.46
C ALA A 677 -37.96 -6.94 -1.90
N GLY A 678 -37.16 -7.56 -2.76
CA GLY A 678 -36.05 -8.42 -2.36
C GLY A 678 -34.99 -7.69 -1.52
N ILE A 679 -34.56 -6.50 -1.97
CA ILE A 679 -33.62 -5.63 -1.27
C ILE A 679 -34.18 -5.22 0.10
N PHE A 680 -35.43 -4.78 0.21
CA PHE A 680 -36.02 -4.37 1.48
C PHE A 680 -36.11 -5.53 2.47
N ARG A 681 -36.44 -6.76 2.00
CA ARG A 681 -36.41 -7.97 2.83
C ARG A 681 -35.01 -8.27 3.35
N ALA A 682 -33.97 -8.16 2.49
CA ALA A 682 -32.59 -8.38 2.88
C ALA A 682 -32.09 -7.35 3.90
N LEU A 683 -32.53 -6.11 3.81
CA LEU A 683 -32.15 -5.01 4.72
C LEU A 683 -32.84 -5.05 6.09
N LYS A 684 -33.98 -5.75 6.24
CA LYS A 684 -34.67 -5.93 7.53
C LYS A 684 -34.91 -4.64 8.31
N GLY A 685 -35.32 -3.56 7.63
CA GLY A 685 -35.62 -2.26 8.25
C GLY A 685 -34.46 -1.25 8.25
N LEU A 686 -33.31 -1.61 7.72
CA LEU A 686 -32.25 -0.66 7.44
C LEU A 686 -32.62 0.23 6.22
N PRO A 687 -32.09 1.46 6.13
CA PRO A 687 -32.38 2.38 5.02
C PRO A 687 -31.81 1.92 3.69
N ALA A 688 -32.52 2.22 2.59
CA ALA A 688 -32.09 1.99 1.23
C ALA A 688 -32.15 3.29 0.42
N THR A 689 -31.02 3.85 0.05
CA THR A 689 -30.91 4.99 -0.86
C THR A 689 -30.93 4.48 -2.29
N ILE A 690 -32.00 4.80 -3.01
CA ILE A 690 -32.29 4.33 -4.37
C ILE A 690 -32.10 5.51 -5.31
N ARG A 691 -31.12 5.43 -6.19
CA ARG A 691 -30.88 6.43 -7.24
C ARG A 691 -31.80 6.15 -8.43
N PHE A 692 -32.53 7.14 -8.86
CA PHE A 692 -33.29 7.06 -10.11
C PHE A 692 -32.34 6.94 -11.31
N LEU A 693 -32.88 6.56 -12.46
CA LEU A 693 -32.15 6.31 -13.70
C LEU A 693 -31.17 7.46 -14.00
N ASP A 694 -29.90 7.14 -14.12
CA ASP A 694 -28.86 8.12 -14.32
C ASP A 694 -28.20 8.08 -15.70
N PRO A 695 -27.79 6.93 -16.28
CA PRO A 695 -27.11 6.93 -17.57
C PRO A 695 -27.97 7.47 -18.72
N PRO A 696 -27.33 8.04 -19.76
CA PRO A 696 -28.01 8.42 -20.97
C PRO A 696 -28.60 7.21 -21.73
N LEU A 697 -29.67 7.42 -22.45
CA LEU A 697 -30.47 6.32 -23.05
C LEU A 697 -29.72 5.52 -24.10
N HIS A 698 -28.73 6.11 -24.79
CA HIS A 698 -27.96 5.39 -25.81
C HIS A 698 -27.12 4.24 -25.25
N GLU A 699 -26.74 4.26 -23.97
CA GLU A 699 -25.97 3.17 -23.33
C GLU A 699 -26.75 1.84 -23.28
N PHE A 700 -28.06 1.87 -23.40
CA PHE A 700 -28.92 0.67 -23.42
C PHE A 700 -29.13 0.11 -24.82
N LEU A 701 -28.78 0.86 -25.86
CA LEU A 701 -29.02 0.48 -27.25
C LEU A 701 -27.83 -0.27 -27.84
N PRO A 702 -28.08 -1.22 -28.75
CA PRO A 702 -26.99 -1.90 -29.43
C PRO A 702 -26.33 -1.00 -30.48
N HIS A 703 -25.00 -1.09 -30.61
CA HIS A 703 -24.22 -0.34 -31.60
C HIS A 703 -23.84 -1.15 -32.83
N GLU A 704 -23.78 -2.48 -32.71
CA GLU A 704 -23.40 -3.38 -33.81
C GLU A 704 -24.60 -3.72 -34.70
N SER A 705 -24.39 -3.73 -36.03
CA SER A 705 -25.46 -4.01 -37.01
C SER A 705 -26.12 -5.37 -36.79
N SER A 706 -25.38 -6.40 -36.40
CA SER A 706 -25.90 -7.73 -36.06
C SER A 706 -26.88 -7.70 -34.90
N ALA A 707 -26.53 -6.95 -33.85
CA ALA A 707 -27.36 -6.78 -32.64
C ALA A 707 -28.58 -5.90 -32.91
N ILE A 708 -28.46 -4.89 -33.81
CA ILE A 708 -29.59 -4.07 -34.25
C ILE A 708 -30.60 -4.92 -35.04
N ASN A 709 -30.13 -5.77 -35.95
CA ASN A 709 -31.01 -6.66 -36.73
C ASN A 709 -31.73 -7.65 -35.81
N HIS A 710 -31.03 -8.27 -34.88
CA HIS A 710 -31.65 -9.15 -33.89
C HIS A 710 -32.70 -8.45 -33.03
N LEU A 711 -32.42 -7.20 -32.59
CA LEU A 711 -33.40 -6.41 -31.86
C LEU A 711 -34.61 -6.09 -32.73
N SER A 712 -34.41 -5.74 -34.01
CA SER A 712 -35.47 -5.46 -34.98
C SER A 712 -36.45 -6.64 -35.13
N GLU A 713 -35.94 -7.85 -35.28
CA GLU A 713 -36.73 -9.06 -35.32
C GLU A 713 -37.55 -9.31 -34.05
N LYS A 714 -36.93 -9.02 -32.89
CA LYS A 714 -37.51 -9.32 -31.58
C LYS A 714 -38.62 -8.35 -31.18
N ILE A 715 -38.46 -7.06 -31.49
CA ILE A 715 -39.42 -6.02 -31.07
C ILE A 715 -40.33 -5.52 -32.19
N GLY A 716 -40.12 -5.96 -33.44
CA GLY A 716 -40.94 -5.59 -34.59
C GLY A 716 -40.74 -4.15 -35.07
N ILE A 717 -39.64 -3.50 -34.77
CA ILE A 717 -39.24 -2.17 -35.24
C ILE A 717 -38.14 -2.34 -36.29
N SER A 718 -38.26 -1.67 -37.46
CA SER A 718 -37.25 -1.85 -38.52
C SER A 718 -35.84 -1.45 -38.07
N ALA A 719 -34.84 -2.19 -38.55
CA ALA A 719 -33.41 -1.95 -38.22
C ALA A 719 -32.97 -0.52 -38.61
N GLU A 720 -33.50 0.04 -39.72
CA GLU A 720 -33.24 1.42 -40.14
C GLU A 720 -33.74 2.43 -39.10
N LYS A 721 -34.91 2.19 -38.53
CA LYS A 721 -35.50 3.07 -37.50
C LYS A 721 -34.72 2.99 -36.20
N ILE A 722 -34.26 1.79 -35.81
CA ILE A 722 -33.37 1.57 -34.65
C ILE A 722 -32.06 2.30 -34.87
N SER A 723 -31.37 2.08 -36.01
CA SER A 723 -30.11 2.73 -36.36
C SER A 723 -30.21 4.27 -36.35
N LYS A 724 -31.31 4.79 -36.92
CA LYS A 724 -31.55 6.22 -36.89
C LYS A 724 -31.67 6.74 -35.46
N ARG A 725 -32.41 6.04 -34.59
CA ARG A 725 -32.60 6.44 -33.21
C ARG A 725 -31.31 6.33 -32.39
N VAL A 726 -30.48 5.30 -32.63
CA VAL A 726 -29.17 5.18 -32.05
C VAL A 726 -28.30 6.40 -32.40
N SER A 727 -28.28 6.77 -33.68
CA SER A 727 -27.53 7.95 -34.16
C SER A 727 -28.05 9.27 -33.56
N GLU A 728 -29.38 9.45 -33.42
CA GLU A 728 -30.00 10.65 -32.81
C GLU A 728 -29.66 10.79 -31.32
N LEU A 729 -29.55 9.67 -30.59
CA LEU A 729 -29.30 9.65 -29.16
C LEU A 729 -27.80 9.63 -28.84
N HIS A 730 -26.95 9.42 -29.84
CA HIS A 730 -25.49 9.38 -29.61
C HIS A 730 -25.00 10.74 -29.12
N GLU A 731 -24.30 10.72 -27.99
CA GLU A 731 -23.73 11.91 -27.35
C GLU A 731 -22.21 11.91 -27.47
N PHE A 732 -21.62 13.05 -27.81
CA PHE A 732 -20.17 13.21 -27.87
C PHE A 732 -19.54 13.15 -26.48
N ASN A 733 -20.24 13.57 -25.44
CA ASN A 733 -19.83 13.50 -24.05
C ASN A 733 -20.99 13.02 -23.17
N PRO A 734 -21.16 11.72 -22.98
CA PRO A 734 -22.24 11.14 -22.20
C PRO A 734 -22.33 11.65 -20.76
N MET A 735 -21.21 12.00 -20.16
CA MET A 735 -21.16 12.52 -18.80
C MET A 735 -21.89 13.86 -18.62
N LEU A 736 -21.85 14.71 -19.63
CA LEU A 736 -22.42 16.06 -19.60
C LEU A 736 -23.75 16.16 -20.37
N GLY A 737 -24.26 15.02 -20.85
CA GLY A 737 -25.40 14.94 -21.79
C GLY A 737 -26.76 14.83 -21.13
N HIS A 738 -27.69 14.19 -21.88
CA HIS A 738 -29.09 14.01 -21.50
C HIS A 738 -29.26 12.79 -20.59
N ARG A 739 -28.92 12.93 -19.33
CA ARG A 739 -28.96 11.89 -18.31
C ARG A 739 -29.52 12.41 -16.98
N GLY A 740 -29.75 11.53 -16.03
CA GLY A 740 -30.12 11.86 -14.66
C GLY A 740 -31.45 12.64 -14.56
N CYS A 741 -31.47 13.69 -13.76
CA CYS A 741 -32.66 14.52 -13.58
C CYS A 741 -33.13 15.18 -14.90
N ARG A 742 -32.24 15.49 -15.84
CA ARG A 742 -32.56 16.04 -17.15
C ARG A 742 -33.45 15.08 -17.94
N LEU A 743 -33.10 13.78 -17.90
CA LEU A 743 -33.91 12.73 -18.50
C LEU A 743 -35.27 12.58 -17.80
N GLY A 744 -35.30 12.57 -16.45
CA GLY A 744 -36.52 12.48 -15.67
C GLY A 744 -37.43 13.69 -15.79
N ILE A 745 -36.91 14.86 -16.20
CA ILE A 745 -37.70 16.05 -16.52
C ILE A 745 -38.28 15.97 -17.94
N ALA A 746 -37.47 15.51 -18.92
CA ALA A 746 -37.91 15.38 -20.30
C ALA A 746 -38.92 14.22 -20.48
N TYR A 747 -38.78 13.16 -19.71
CA TYR A 747 -39.63 11.96 -19.75
C TYR A 747 -40.10 11.58 -18.33
N PRO A 748 -40.99 12.38 -17.70
CA PRO A 748 -41.42 12.22 -16.32
C PRO A 748 -42.02 10.84 -16.00
N GLU A 749 -42.60 10.16 -17.01
CA GLU A 749 -43.14 8.82 -16.89
C GLU A 749 -42.08 7.76 -16.45
N ILE A 750 -40.80 7.99 -16.72
CA ILE A 750 -39.71 7.13 -16.21
C ILE A 750 -39.62 7.26 -14.70
N SER A 751 -39.54 8.48 -14.19
CA SER A 751 -39.53 8.75 -12.74
C SER A 751 -40.81 8.29 -12.06
N GLU A 752 -41.95 8.41 -12.71
CA GLU A 752 -43.25 7.89 -12.22
C GLU A 752 -43.23 6.38 -12.04
N MET A 753 -42.74 5.65 -13.03
CA MET A 753 -42.62 4.20 -12.97
C MET A 753 -41.67 3.76 -11.86
N GLN A 754 -40.48 4.37 -11.75
CA GLN A 754 -39.51 4.04 -10.72
C GLN A 754 -40.03 4.34 -9.31
N ALA A 755 -40.63 5.50 -9.10
CA ALA A 755 -41.25 5.84 -7.82
C ALA A 755 -42.35 4.83 -7.47
N ARG A 756 -43.24 4.48 -8.43
CA ARG A 756 -44.29 3.47 -8.22
C ARG A 756 -43.71 2.11 -7.82
N ALA A 757 -42.67 1.63 -8.50
CA ALA A 757 -42.00 0.38 -8.17
C ALA A 757 -41.47 0.37 -6.74
N VAL A 758 -40.81 1.47 -6.29
CA VAL A 758 -40.28 1.58 -4.92
C VAL A 758 -41.42 1.55 -3.89
N PHE A 759 -42.49 2.33 -4.09
CA PHE A 759 -43.55 2.43 -3.09
C PHE A 759 -44.47 1.20 -3.09
N GLU A 760 -44.73 0.55 -4.24
CA GLU A 760 -45.44 -0.73 -4.27
C GLU A 760 -44.64 -1.83 -3.56
N ALA A 761 -43.33 -1.93 -3.81
CA ALA A 761 -42.44 -2.85 -3.12
C ALA A 761 -42.42 -2.58 -1.61
N ALA A 762 -42.34 -1.31 -1.21
CA ALA A 762 -42.40 -0.92 0.19
C ALA A 762 -43.70 -1.34 0.86
N ALA A 763 -44.85 -1.09 0.20
CA ALA A 763 -46.15 -1.51 0.70
C ALA A 763 -46.30 -3.02 0.86
N ASP A 764 -45.82 -3.79 -0.13
CA ASP A 764 -45.92 -5.25 -0.12
C ASP A 764 -45.03 -5.87 0.95
N VAL A 765 -43.82 -5.32 1.17
CA VAL A 765 -42.91 -5.77 2.23
C VAL A 765 -43.40 -5.35 3.61
N GLN A 766 -43.97 -4.17 3.79
CA GLN A 766 -44.58 -3.73 5.05
C GLN A 766 -45.74 -4.63 5.49
N LYS A 767 -46.53 -5.15 4.56
CA LYS A 767 -47.63 -6.13 4.86
C LYS A 767 -47.09 -7.43 5.45
N SER A 768 -45.85 -7.80 5.15
CA SER A 768 -45.17 -8.95 5.74
C SER A 768 -44.55 -8.66 7.13
N GLY A 769 -44.81 -7.48 7.73
CA GLY A 769 -44.31 -7.09 9.05
C GLY A 769 -42.90 -6.50 9.07
N VAL A 770 -42.22 -6.34 7.91
CA VAL A 770 -40.88 -5.79 7.83
C VAL A 770 -40.95 -4.26 7.70
N LYS A 771 -40.25 -3.53 8.56
CA LYS A 771 -40.08 -2.08 8.40
C LYS A 771 -39.27 -1.77 7.13
N VAL A 772 -39.68 -0.76 6.38
CA VAL A 772 -39.01 -0.31 5.16
C VAL A 772 -38.74 1.18 5.26
N LYS A 773 -37.53 1.60 4.87
CA LYS A 773 -37.07 3.00 4.90
C LYS A 773 -36.44 3.38 3.54
N PRO A 774 -37.24 3.69 2.52
CA PRO A 774 -36.70 4.12 1.24
C PRO A 774 -36.21 5.55 1.32
N GLU A 775 -35.10 5.82 0.65
CA GLU A 775 -34.52 7.14 0.44
C GLU A 775 -34.33 7.32 -1.06
N ILE A 776 -35.13 8.20 -1.66
CA ILE A 776 -35.13 8.45 -3.11
C ILE A 776 -34.05 9.48 -3.41
N MET A 777 -33.14 9.15 -4.31
CA MET A 777 -32.02 10.01 -4.69
C MET A 777 -32.13 10.43 -6.15
N ILE A 778 -32.25 11.74 -6.37
CA ILE A 778 -32.30 12.34 -7.70
C ILE A 778 -30.88 12.64 -8.16
N PRO A 779 -30.39 12.02 -9.27
CA PRO A 779 -29.05 12.23 -9.77
C PRO A 779 -28.88 13.53 -10.54
N LEU A 780 -27.63 14.02 -10.64
CA LEU A 780 -27.19 15.09 -11.55
C LEU A 780 -27.89 16.46 -11.37
N VAL A 781 -28.44 16.73 -10.20
CA VAL A 781 -29.11 18.02 -9.93
C VAL A 781 -28.07 19.15 -9.88
N GLY A 782 -28.29 20.17 -10.70
CA GLY A 782 -27.50 21.40 -10.75
C GLY A 782 -28.29 22.65 -10.36
N PHE A 783 -29.60 22.63 -10.53
CA PHE A 783 -30.50 23.75 -10.23
C PHE A 783 -31.60 23.31 -9.27
N PRO A 784 -31.96 24.12 -8.25
CA PRO A 784 -33.02 23.77 -7.30
C PRO A 784 -34.35 23.38 -7.98
N LYS A 785 -34.69 24.02 -9.09
CA LYS A 785 -35.93 23.71 -9.82
C LYS A 785 -35.97 22.32 -10.43
N GLU A 786 -34.81 21.77 -10.81
CA GLU A 786 -34.72 20.37 -11.29
C GLU A 786 -35.13 19.40 -10.19
N LEU A 787 -34.67 19.62 -8.96
CA LEU A 787 -35.06 18.80 -7.81
C LEU A 787 -36.56 18.96 -7.51
N GLN A 788 -37.08 20.19 -7.49
CA GLN A 788 -38.50 20.47 -7.22
C GLN A 788 -39.43 19.71 -8.16
N LEU A 789 -39.15 19.73 -9.48
CA LEU A 789 -39.96 19.01 -10.47
C LEU A 789 -39.96 17.50 -10.22
N GLN A 790 -38.81 16.91 -9.84
CA GLN A 790 -38.74 15.49 -9.50
C GLN A 790 -39.43 15.17 -8.17
N LEU A 791 -39.34 16.04 -7.17
CA LEU A 791 -40.06 15.92 -5.91
C LEU A 791 -41.58 15.89 -6.10
N GLU A 792 -42.11 16.75 -6.97
CA GLU A 792 -43.54 16.78 -7.33
C GLU A 792 -44.00 15.40 -7.84
N VAL A 793 -43.21 14.76 -8.72
CA VAL A 793 -43.49 13.41 -9.24
C VAL A 793 -43.45 12.37 -8.12
N VAL A 794 -42.37 12.35 -7.32
CA VAL A 794 -42.22 11.36 -6.27
C VAL A 794 -43.31 11.44 -5.22
N HIS A 795 -43.66 12.65 -4.75
CA HIS A 795 -44.69 12.84 -3.73
C HIS A 795 -46.08 12.50 -4.23
N ARG A 796 -46.41 12.86 -5.49
CA ARG A 796 -47.67 12.51 -6.13
C ARG A 796 -47.83 10.99 -6.21
N VAL A 797 -46.81 10.30 -6.75
CA VAL A 797 -46.85 8.83 -6.88
C VAL A 797 -46.91 8.14 -5.52
N ALA A 798 -46.17 8.63 -4.53
CA ALA A 798 -46.23 8.11 -3.17
C ALA A 798 -47.64 8.18 -2.57
N ALA A 799 -48.32 9.32 -2.77
CA ALA A 799 -49.68 9.52 -2.30
C ALA A 799 -50.71 8.63 -3.03
N GLU A 800 -50.56 8.43 -4.35
CA GLU A 800 -51.35 7.52 -5.16
C GLU A 800 -51.23 6.08 -4.66
N VAL A 801 -50.02 5.57 -4.56
CA VAL A 801 -49.75 4.20 -4.09
C VAL A 801 -50.19 4.02 -2.63
N ALA A 802 -49.99 5.01 -1.76
CA ALA A 802 -50.43 4.96 -0.37
C ALA A 802 -51.98 4.79 -0.28
N ARG A 803 -52.72 5.46 -1.13
CA ARG A 803 -54.16 5.36 -1.22
C ARG A 803 -54.61 4.00 -1.79
N GLU A 804 -53.99 3.57 -2.91
CA GLU A 804 -54.29 2.28 -3.56
C GLU A 804 -54.00 1.07 -2.63
N LYS A 805 -52.84 1.07 -1.97
CA LYS A 805 -52.38 -0.03 -1.08
C LYS A 805 -52.90 0.13 0.35
N LYS A 806 -53.61 1.21 0.70
CA LYS A 806 -54.12 1.54 2.05
C LYS A 806 -52.99 1.49 3.12
N THR A 807 -51.87 2.16 2.85
CA THR A 807 -50.69 2.17 3.70
C THR A 807 -50.12 3.60 3.85
N LYS A 808 -49.17 3.76 4.80
CA LYS A 808 -48.43 5.01 4.97
C LYS A 808 -46.94 4.73 4.78
N PHE A 809 -46.27 5.64 4.11
CA PHE A 809 -44.85 5.55 3.89
C PHE A 809 -44.07 6.56 4.76
N SER A 810 -42.93 6.12 5.32
CA SER A 810 -41.92 7.01 5.85
C SER A 810 -40.71 6.92 4.93
N TYR A 811 -40.45 7.97 4.18
CA TYR A 811 -39.36 8.03 3.19
C TYR A 811 -38.67 9.37 3.22
N LEU A 812 -37.46 9.43 2.64
CA LEU A 812 -36.74 10.66 2.41
C LEU A 812 -36.54 10.86 0.91
N VAL A 813 -36.51 12.13 0.47
CA VAL A 813 -36.06 12.48 -0.88
C VAL A 813 -34.89 13.45 -0.78
N GLY A 814 -33.85 13.22 -1.54
CA GLY A 814 -32.68 14.05 -1.61
C GLY A 814 -31.99 13.94 -2.96
N THR A 815 -30.78 14.43 -3.02
CA THR A 815 -30.08 14.49 -4.30
C THR A 815 -28.62 14.04 -4.17
N MET A 816 -28.04 13.71 -5.32
CA MET A 816 -26.61 13.52 -5.47
C MET A 816 -25.93 14.88 -5.71
N ILE A 817 -24.93 15.19 -4.93
CA ILE A 817 -24.02 16.34 -5.18
C ILE A 817 -22.81 15.79 -5.95
N GLU A 818 -22.84 15.97 -7.25
CA GLU A 818 -21.85 15.34 -8.15
C GLU A 818 -21.35 16.27 -9.26
N ILE A 819 -21.84 17.49 -9.29
CA ILE A 819 -21.32 18.54 -10.15
C ILE A 819 -20.92 19.77 -9.31
N PRO A 820 -19.86 20.48 -9.67
CA PRO A 820 -19.35 21.61 -8.87
C PRO A 820 -20.41 22.67 -8.59
N ARG A 821 -21.31 22.97 -9.55
CA ARG A 821 -22.41 23.93 -9.36
C ARG A 821 -23.32 23.53 -8.20
N ALA A 822 -23.65 22.25 -8.08
CA ALA A 822 -24.50 21.77 -6.99
C ALA A 822 -23.88 22.02 -5.62
N ALA A 823 -22.54 21.84 -5.52
CA ALA A 823 -21.81 22.11 -4.30
C ALA A 823 -21.78 23.61 -3.94
N LEU A 824 -21.69 24.49 -4.94
CA LEU A 824 -21.68 25.95 -4.76
C LEU A 824 -23.04 26.54 -4.34
N VAL A 825 -24.16 25.91 -4.70
CA VAL A 825 -25.53 26.35 -4.39
C VAL A 825 -26.25 25.36 -3.46
N ALA A 826 -25.47 24.64 -2.65
CA ALA A 826 -26.00 23.58 -1.79
C ALA A 826 -26.98 24.09 -0.72
N ASP A 827 -26.88 25.34 -0.29
CA ASP A 827 -27.88 26.02 0.58
C ASP A 827 -29.24 26.13 -0.07
N ASP A 828 -29.32 26.51 -1.36
CA ASP A 828 -30.57 26.58 -2.08
C ASP A 828 -31.19 25.19 -2.32
N ILE A 829 -30.36 24.20 -2.68
CA ILE A 829 -30.81 22.82 -2.89
C ILE A 829 -31.30 22.20 -1.57
N ALA A 830 -30.67 22.53 -0.44
CA ALA A 830 -31.04 22.02 0.89
C ALA A 830 -32.41 22.48 1.38
N LYS A 831 -33.02 23.51 0.77
CA LYS A 831 -34.40 23.93 1.09
C LYS A 831 -35.39 22.78 0.83
N ASP A 832 -35.11 22.01 -0.21
CA ASP A 832 -36.00 20.95 -0.67
C ASP A 832 -35.45 19.55 -0.38
N ALA A 833 -34.11 19.37 -0.44
CA ALA A 833 -33.46 18.08 -0.20
C ALA A 833 -33.42 17.74 1.29
N GLN A 834 -33.78 16.50 1.64
CA GLN A 834 -33.67 15.96 3.01
C GLN A 834 -32.32 15.27 3.26
N PHE A 835 -31.57 14.95 2.22
CA PHE A 835 -30.22 14.43 2.31
C PHE A 835 -29.40 14.82 1.08
N PHE A 836 -28.06 14.85 1.25
CA PHE A 836 -27.08 14.89 0.18
C PHE A 836 -26.27 13.59 0.17
N SER A 837 -26.01 13.07 -1.02
CA SER A 837 -25.04 12.01 -1.26
C SER A 837 -24.01 12.53 -2.26
N PHE A 838 -22.72 12.58 -1.84
CA PHE A 838 -21.67 13.03 -2.73
C PHE A 838 -21.33 11.92 -3.73
N GLY A 839 -21.66 12.15 -5.01
CA GLY A 839 -21.27 11.30 -6.14
C GLY A 839 -19.84 11.64 -6.58
N THR A 840 -18.87 11.19 -5.81
CA THR A 840 -17.48 11.64 -5.99
C THR A 840 -16.82 11.15 -7.26
N ASN A 841 -17.35 10.14 -7.94
CA ASN A 841 -16.85 9.76 -9.26
C ASN A 841 -17.02 10.93 -10.24
N ASP A 842 -18.25 11.43 -10.40
CA ASP A 842 -18.58 12.51 -11.31
C ASP A 842 -18.09 13.87 -10.80
N LEU A 843 -18.15 14.11 -9.50
CA LEU A 843 -17.63 15.34 -8.90
C LEU A 843 -16.10 15.47 -9.13
N THR A 844 -15.35 14.38 -9.06
CA THR A 844 -13.91 14.38 -9.33
C THR A 844 -13.63 14.67 -10.80
N GLN A 845 -14.35 14.00 -11.71
CA GLN A 845 -14.17 14.21 -13.15
C GLN A 845 -14.46 15.67 -13.54
N THR A 846 -15.59 16.21 -13.07
CA THR A 846 -16.02 17.57 -13.42
C THR A 846 -15.19 18.65 -12.74
N ALA A 847 -14.73 18.42 -11.52
CA ALA A 847 -13.89 19.37 -10.79
C ALA A 847 -12.45 19.44 -11.32
N LEU A 848 -11.90 18.30 -11.78
CA LEU A 848 -10.56 18.24 -12.35
C LEU A 848 -10.54 18.47 -13.87
N GLY A 849 -11.69 18.38 -14.55
CA GLY A 849 -11.77 18.39 -16.01
C GLY A 849 -11.08 17.16 -16.64
N MET A 850 -11.15 16.02 -15.99
CA MET A 850 -10.51 14.77 -16.40
C MET A 850 -11.54 13.65 -16.54
N SER A 851 -11.55 12.96 -17.66
CA SER A 851 -12.29 11.72 -17.82
C SER A 851 -11.59 10.60 -17.03
N ARG A 852 -12.36 9.84 -16.25
CA ARG A 852 -11.85 8.68 -15.53
C ARG A 852 -11.31 7.61 -16.48
N ASP A 853 -12.05 7.37 -17.56
CA ASP A 853 -11.75 6.30 -18.52
C ASP A 853 -10.56 6.64 -19.40
N ASP A 854 -10.36 7.93 -19.76
CA ASP A 854 -9.26 8.38 -20.61
C ASP A 854 -7.99 8.75 -19.83
N SER A 855 -8.10 8.96 -18.54
CA SER A 855 -6.98 9.42 -17.68
C SER A 855 -5.83 8.43 -17.55
N GLY A 856 -6.06 7.15 -17.87
CA GLY A 856 -5.03 6.10 -17.88
C GLY A 856 -3.82 6.42 -18.76
N SER A 857 -4.00 7.25 -19.78
CA SER A 857 -2.94 7.65 -20.70
C SER A 857 -1.93 8.65 -20.11
N PHE A 858 -2.32 9.49 -19.16
CA PHE A 858 -1.47 10.57 -18.62
C PHE A 858 -1.31 10.56 -17.09
N LEU A 859 -2.25 10.01 -16.33
CA LEU A 859 -2.17 9.97 -14.85
C LEU A 859 -0.90 9.28 -14.32
N PRO A 860 -0.39 8.18 -14.91
CA PRO A 860 0.88 7.61 -14.49
C PRO A 860 2.04 8.61 -14.55
N LYS A 861 2.07 9.46 -15.61
CA LYS A 861 3.08 10.52 -15.75
C LYS A 861 2.91 11.63 -14.71
N TYR A 862 1.66 11.98 -14.36
CA TYR A 862 1.36 12.94 -13.29
C TYR A 862 1.81 12.44 -11.93
N GLN A 863 1.70 11.14 -11.67
CA GLN A 863 2.22 10.51 -10.45
C GLN A 863 3.76 10.45 -10.46
N GLU A 864 4.36 10.15 -11.61
CA GLU A 864 5.82 10.17 -11.78
C GLU A 864 6.41 11.55 -11.50
N LEU A 865 5.76 12.60 -11.96
CA LEU A 865 6.18 14.00 -11.75
C LEU A 865 5.71 14.58 -10.41
N GLU A 866 5.07 13.77 -9.56
CA GLU A 866 4.51 14.17 -8.26
C GLU A 866 3.48 15.32 -8.35
N ILE A 867 2.85 15.55 -9.51
CA ILE A 867 1.74 16.50 -9.68
C ILE A 867 0.54 16.04 -8.84
N VAL A 868 0.28 14.74 -8.84
CA VAL A 868 -0.69 14.11 -7.95
C VAL A 868 0.01 13.00 -7.15
N LYS A 869 -0.18 12.98 -5.84
CA LYS A 869 0.44 11.95 -4.96
C LYS A 869 -0.23 10.59 -5.11
N LYS A 870 -1.54 10.58 -5.30
CA LYS A 870 -2.38 9.38 -5.51
C LYS A 870 -3.31 9.62 -6.69
N ASN A 871 -3.77 8.53 -7.29
CA ASN A 871 -4.82 8.61 -8.31
C ASN A 871 -6.09 9.25 -7.70
N PRO A 872 -6.57 10.40 -8.20
CA PRO A 872 -7.70 11.11 -7.64
C PRO A 872 -9.04 10.38 -7.81
N PHE A 873 -9.09 9.34 -8.65
CA PHE A 873 -10.25 8.45 -8.79
C PHE A 873 -10.25 7.29 -7.78
N ALA A 874 -9.10 7.00 -7.16
CA ALA A 874 -9.00 5.99 -6.11
C ALA A 874 -9.07 6.59 -4.69
N SER A 875 -8.51 7.79 -4.49
CA SER A 875 -8.52 8.51 -3.22
C SER A 875 -8.87 9.98 -3.46
N ILE A 876 -9.76 10.54 -2.63
CA ILE A 876 -10.28 11.91 -2.81
C ILE A 876 -9.14 12.93 -2.86
N ASP A 877 -9.16 13.78 -3.87
CA ASP A 877 -8.39 15.03 -3.85
C ASP A 877 -8.94 15.95 -2.75
N GLN A 878 -8.29 15.93 -1.60
CA GLN A 878 -8.73 16.67 -0.42
C GLN A 878 -8.61 18.19 -0.56
N ILE A 879 -7.79 18.66 -1.52
CA ILE A 879 -7.51 20.08 -1.72
C ILE A 879 -8.58 20.72 -2.61
N GLY A 880 -8.86 20.16 -3.79
CA GLY A 880 -9.85 20.65 -4.74
C GLY A 880 -11.26 20.10 -4.47
N VAL A 881 -11.47 18.82 -4.78
CA VAL A 881 -12.77 18.14 -4.59
C VAL A 881 -13.20 18.18 -3.13
N GLY A 882 -12.26 18.00 -2.20
CA GLY A 882 -12.52 18.08 -0.77
C GLY A 882 -12.97 19.45 -0.30
N LYS A 883 -12.60 20.56 -0.95
CA LYS A 883 -13.14 21.89 -0.67
C LYS A 883 -14.62 21.99 -1.09
N LEU A 884 -14.97 21.47 -2.25
CA LEU A 884 -16.35 21.45 -2.73
C LEU A 884 -17.25 20.66 -1.77
N ILE A 885 -16.78 19.50 -1.31
CA ILE A 885 -17.50 18.68 -0.32
C ILE A 885 -17.72 19.46 0.97
N ARG A 886 -16.65 20.06 1.55
CA ARG A 886 -16.76 20.84 2.79
C ARG A 886 -17.71 22.04 2.63
N MET A 887 -17.63 22.74 1.51
CA MET A 887 -18.54 23.86 1.20
C MET A 887 -19.98 23.41 1.15
N ALA A 888 -20.29 22.31 0.43
CA ALA A 888 -21.64 21.79 0.36
C ALA A 888 -22.16 21.28 1.72
N VAL A 889 -21.31 20.71 2.55
CA VAL A 889 -21.65 20.32 3.93
C VAL A 889 -22.00 21.54 4.78
N GLU A 890 -21.22 22.61 4.71
CA GLU A 890 -21.44 23.86 5.47
C GLU A 890 -22.73 24.57 5.01
N LEU A 891 -22.88 24.79 3.70
CA LEU A 891 -24.04 25.44 3.11
C LEU A 891 -25.32 24.63 3.36
N GLY A 892 -25.29 23.33 3.15
CA GLY A 892 -26.42 22.45 3.38
C GLY A 892 -26.89 22.48 4.83
N ARG A 893 -25.95 22.39 5.80
CA ARG A 893 -26.28 22.45 7.23
C ARG A 893 -26.74 23.80 7.71
N LYS A 894 -26.28 24.88 7.10
CA LYS A 894 -26.77 26.23 7.39
C LYS A 894 -28.26 26.37 7.08
N THR A 895 -28.72 25.78 5.99
CA THR A 895 -30.13 25.80 5.59
C THR A 895 -30.95 24.73 6.31
N ARG A 896 -30.42 23.49 6.41
CA ARG A 896 -31.07 22.36 7.08
C ARG A 896 -30.07 21.70 8.05
N PRO A 897 -30.11 22.09 9.33
CA PRO A 897 -29.12 21.59 10.35
C PRO A 897 -29.09 20.07 10.51
N ASP A 898 -30.23 19.41 10.29
CA ASP A 898 -30.41 17.95 10.38
C ASP A 898 -30.22 17.21 9.05
N ILE A 899 -29.79 17.92 7.99
CA ILE A 899 -29.56 17.30 6.69
C ILE A 899 -28.62 16.10 6.80
N LYS A 900 -29.04 14.97 6.24
CA LYS A 900 -28.26 13.76 6.22
C LYS A 900 -27.23 13.84 5.10
N LEU A 901 -25.97 13.59 5.41
CA LEU A 901 -24.85 13.74 4.50
C LEU A 901 -24.12 12.42 4.33
N GLY A 902 -23.93 11.99 3.09
CA GLY A 902 -23.21 10.76 2.80
C GLY A 902 -22.37 10.86 1.54
N ILE A 903 -21.59 9.83 1.30
CA ILE A 903 -20.80 9.64 0.08
C ILE A 903 -21.13 8.28 -0.51
N CYS A 904 -21.22 8.17 -1.82
CA CYS A 904 -21.54 6.92 -2.51
C CYS A 904 -20.62 6.59 -3.70
N GLY A 905 -19.67 7.46 -4.05
CA GLY A 905 -18.60 7.16 -5.00
C GLY A 905 -17.65 6.08 -4.49
N GLU A 906 -16.78 5.60 -5.35
CA GLU A 906 -15.81 4.53 -5.01
C GLU A 906 -14.88 4.89 -3.84
N HIS A 907 -14.63 6.18 -3.65
CA HIS A 907 -13.89 6.74 -2.53
C HIS A 907 -14.45 6.35 -1.15
N GLY A 908 -15.73 5.97 -1.07
CA GLY A 908 -16.35 5.49 0.18
C GLY A 908 -15.72 4.23 0.76
N GLY A 909 -14.94 3.48 -0.03
CA GLY A 909 -14.17 2.33 0.39
C GLY A 909 -12.68 2.58 0.62
N ASP A 910 -12.15 3.76 0.27
CA ASP A 910 -10.75 4.13 0.46
C ASP A 910 -10.54 4.66 1.89
N PRO A 911 -9.61 4.09 2.69
CA PRO A 911 -9.39 4.47 4.08
C PRO A 911 -9.12 5.97 4.29
N GLU A 912 -8.30 6.60 3.47
CA GLU A 912 -7.97 8.02 3.62
C GLU A 912 -9.18 8.92 3.27
N SER A 913 -9.94 8.54 2.26
CA SER A 913 -11.19 9.21 1.91
C SER A 913 -12.26 9.05 3.00
N VAL A 914 -12.35 7.88 3.63
CA VAL A 914 -13.24 7.64 4.79
C VAL A 914 -12.85 8.52 5.97
N LYS A 915 -11.56 8.64 6.30
CA LYS A 915 -11.06 9.54 7.34
C LYS A 915 -11.39 11.01 7.00
N PHE A 916 -11.17 11.41 5.74
CA PHE A 916 -11.56 12.74 5.28
C PHE A 916 -13.07 13.00 5.48
N CYS A 917 -13.94 12.06 5.08
CA CYS A 917 -15.40 12.16 5.26
C CYS A 917 -15.80 12.31 6.73
N HIS A 918 -15.12 11.56 7.63
CA HIS A 918 -15.32 11.72 9.06
C HIS A 918 -15.01 13.14 9.55
N HIS A 919 -13.86 13.70 9.13
CA HIS A 919 -13.44 15.06 9.52
C HIS A 919 -14.29 16.16 8.85
N ALA A 920 -14.79 15.91 7.64
CA ALA A 920 -15.76 16.78 6.97
C ALA A 920 -17.15 16.73 7.61
N GLY A 921 -17.38 15.76 8.52
CA GLY A 921 -18.62 15.65 9.28
C GLY A 921 -19.74 14.93 8.57
N LEU A 922 -19.46 14.01 7.65
CA LEU A 922 -20.48 13.22 7.00
C LEU A 922 -21.14 12.25 8.00
N SER A 923 -22.42 11.93 7.75
CA SER A 923 -23.22 11.01 8.55
C SER A 923 -22.88 9.54 8.23
N TYR A 924 -22.57 9.26 6.96
CA TYR A 924 -22.20 7.92 6.50
C TYR A 924 -21.27 7.94 5.29
N VAL A 925 -20.57 6.84 5.09
CA VAL A 925 -19.89 6.49 3.84
C VAL A 925 -20.54 5.24 3.25
N SER A 926 -20.50 5.08 1.92
CA SER A 926 -21.05 3.92 1.22
C SER A 926 -20.03 3.35 0.26
N CYS A 927 -19.83 2.04 0.28
CA CYS A 927 -18.82 1.33 -0.50
C CYS A 927 -19.35 -0.04 -0.96
N SER A 928 -18.60 -0.73 -1.82
CA SER A 928 -18.93 -2.10 -2.21
C SER A 928 -19.00 -3.04 -1.00
N PRO A 929 -19.77 -4.15 -1.04
CA PRO A 929 -19.99 -5.03 0.12
C PRO A 929 -18.71 -5.50 0.80
N PHE A 930 -17.70 -5.93 0.04
CA PHE A 930 -16.44 -6.43 0.57
C PHE A 930 -15.53 -5.34 1.18
N ARG A 931 -15.78 -4.07 0.85
CA ARG A 931 -15.07 -2.90 1.43
C ARG A 931 -15.68 -2.43 2.75
N VAL A 932 -16.85 -2.92 3.15
CA VAL A 932 -17.52 -2.52 4.41
C VAL A 932 -16.62 -2.70 5.63
N PRO A 933 -15.91 -3.82 5.85
CA PRO A 933 -15.01 -3.96 6.99
C PRO A 933 -13.86 -2.96 7.00
N VAL A 934 -13.27 -2.68 5.84
CA VAL A 934 -12.19 -1.69 5.67
C VAL A 934 -12.68 -0.29 6.04
N ALA A 935 -13.83 0.12 5.50
CA ALA A 935 -14.44 1.42 5.79
C ALA A 935 -14.81 1.56 7.27
N ARG A 936 -15.31 0.49 7.92
CA ARG A 936 -15.61 0.47 9.36
C ARG A 936 -14.37 0.69 10.23
N LEU A 937 -13.26 0.04 9.86
CA LEU A 937 -12.00 0.23 10.57
C LEU A 937 -11.45 1.65 10.38
N ALA A 938 -11.44 2.17 9.13
CA ALA A 938 -10.97 3.52 8.84
C ALA A 938 -11.81 4.60 9.55
N ALA A 939 -13.14 4.44 9.58
CA ALA A 939 -14.04 5.33 10.31
C ALA A 939 -13.77 5.32 11.83
N ALA A 940 -13.49 4.14 12.41
CA ALA A 940 -13.15 4.00 13.82
C ALA A 940 -11.81 4.66 14.14
N GLN A 941 -10.80 4.48 13.29
CA GLN A 941 -9.49 5.14 13.42
C GLN A 941 -9.62 6.65 13.39
N ALA A 942 -10.36 7.21 12.44
CA ALA A 942 -10.60 8.65 12.34
C ALA A 942 -11.26 9.22 13.61
N ALA A 943 -12.22 8.48 14.17
CA ALA A 943 -12.90 8.89 15.41
C ALA A 943 -11.95 8.89 16.63
N LEU A 944 -11.06 7.89 16.72
CA LEU A 944 -10.08 7.78 17.80
C LEU A 944 -8.98 8.85 17.71
N ASP A 945 -8.53 9.20 16.50
CA ASP A 945 -7.54 10.25 16.29
C ASP A 945 -8.11 11.64 16.63
N GLY A 946 -9.36 11.91 16.26
CA GLY A 946 -10.05 13.15 16.63
C GLY A 946 -10.25 13.30 18.14
N ALA A 947 -10.42 12.21 18.88
CA ALA A 947 -10.53 12.23 20.34
C ALA A 947 -9.18 12.54 21.02
N LYS A 948 -8.05 12.11 20.46
CA LYS A 948 -6.71 12.45 20.95
C LYS A 948 -6.37 13.93 20.74
N ALA A 949 -6.75 14.50 19.59
CA ALA A 949 -6.52 15.90 19.28
C ALA A 949 -7.29 16.87 20.21
N LYS A 950 -8.47 16.48 20.69
CA LYS A 950 -9.27 17.27 21.67
C LYS A 950 -8.75 17.18 23.13
N LYS A 951 -7.88 16.20 23.43
CA LYS A 951 -7.28 16.02 24.77
C LYS A 951 -5.89 16.66 24.90
N LYS A 952 -5.29 17.07 23.79
CA LYS A 952 -4.08 17.90 23.75
C LYS A 952 -4.46 19.40 23.63
#